data_e16bdb4a412adc050fc22a35d7e5b6db
#
_entry.id   e16bdb4a412adc050fc22a35d7e5b6db
#
_cell.length_a   1.000
_cell.length_b   1.000
_cell.length_c   1.000
_cell.angle_alpha   90.00
_cell.angle_beta   90.00
_cell.angle_gamma   90.00
#
_symmetry.space_group_name_H-M   'P 1'
#
loop_
_entity.id
_entity.type
_entity.pdbx_description
1 polymer ?
#
loop_
_entity_poly.entity_id
_entity_poly.type
_entity_poly.pdbx_seq_one_letter_code
_entity_poly.pdbx_strand_id
1 'polypeptide(L)'
;MTRHLFAASLLLLSLAACGDDDKKAADTGTDIADTGSGEDTAGSADTGTTEDTAGSADTGTEDTTDLDVGLNCDPFERPLRGQCRSVYTRICYSQADCTAEETCTFEGRDTPETGGLCTRNALPDLVCPGSPSCADRPDATLKAAFRAVSITPRGFELPRANGGENFNEDGNPITFSGDVTDPSTFCDCGRDMICPATPEYADCKSLGTYTGPDADGTEGNGFMEGAWIAGFSFSRPAGLCPDRLLGDSCTGPDCCVSPLAHDHIWARGAVIEQGESRIAFITVDTVGFFFSDIRRIQARLDPALGIDDVVISATHTHEAPDTMGQWGPGVLGSDLPDQSGVVDVWMEDLYTDMAAMITDAARNLEPVDVYAMKVNADPIDTALRDSRSPFIANNLIVGVRFVRDGQDVQDPANTLGSYVNWHSHPEVLWSENVFISSDFPHFLREGVEKGLEPVADGSGAEVFAGLQGLGGVSVYITGSCGGLLTPGSSMPVKALDGSQQTGQDFTRTEALGQRLALSVLGAFQTPCEGANTFGCYTRIADETLSFASREFTTDIVNRLFHNAVFGLNLFRREVYNWRFQDGFLGPRYPQVGSKISQIRIGGVTFSTVPGETFSESWTGGFTPANQFGNPTIGDPNDLNCAADLITRIDAGIEPRFGCLIENNIPTPIDLASAPSTGYFYESLPGDYIVAVGLGNDELGYIIPPYDFIVDPFLPYLIEAPGHYEETNSAANRFDYFSGIVSDVNALLNR
;
A
#
# COMPACT_ATOMS: atom_id res chain seq x y z
N MET A 1 -31.67 -14.18 17.14
CA MET A 1 -30.73 -15.16 16.57
C MET A 1 -29.73 -14.52 15.63
N THR A 2 -30.13 -13.58 14.79
CA THR A 2 -29.27 -12.85 13.85
C THR A 2 -28.22 -11.96 14.52
N ARG A 3 -28.56 -11.27 15.61
CA ARG A 3 -27.61 -10.40 16.34
C ARG A 3 -26.48 -11.17 17.08
N HIS A 4 -26.73 -12.39 17.52
CA HIS A 4 -25.73 -13.21 18.21
C HIS A 4 -24.79 -13.93 17.25
N LEU A 5 -25.20 -14.19 16.01
CA LEU A 5 -24.32 -14.70 14.96
C LEU A 5 -23.37 -13.60 14.44
N PHE A 6 -23.86 -12.36 14.37
CA PHE A 6 -23.05 -11.20 14.01
C PHE A 6 -21.95 -10.91 15.07
N ALA A 7 -22.32 -10.95 16.35
CA ALA A 7 -21.37 -10.75 17.44
C ALA A 7 -20.33 -11.89 17.57
N ALA A 8 -20.69 -13.13 17.23
CA ALA A 8 -19.76 -14.25 17.23
C ALA A 8 -18.80 -14.21 16.06
N SER A 9 -19.22 -13.73 14.88
CA SER A 9 -18.33 -13.50 13.73
C SER A 9 -17.37 -12.33 14.00
N LEU A 10 -17.84 -11.28 14.65
CA LEU A 10 -17.02 -10.13 15.05
C LEU A 10 -15.95 -10.49 16.11
N LEU A 11 -16.28 -11.39 17.06
CA LEU A 11 -15.34 -11.79 18.10
C LEU A 11 -14.21 -12.70 17.58
N LEU A 12 -14.44 -13.45 16.50
CA LEU A 12 -13.43 -14.28 15.86
C LEU A 12 -12.47 -13.46 14.97
N LEU A 13 -12.91 -12.32 14.47
CA LEU A 13 -12.13 -11.43 13.61
C LEU A 13 -11.12 -10.58 14.38
N SER A 14 -11.39 -10.24 15.64
CA SER A 14 -10.44 -9.56 16.51
C SER A 14 -9.22 -10.40 16.90
N LEU A 15 -9.26 -11.71 16.65
CA LEU A 15 -8.16 -12.64 16.92
C LEU A 15 -7.30 -12.95 15.68
N ALA A 16 -7.80 -12.68 14.49
CA ALA A 16 -7.07 -12.97 13.24
C ALA A 16 -6.22 -11.81 12.72
N ALA A 17 -6.44 -10.59 13.20
CA ALA A 17 -5.77 -9.39 12.72
C ALA A 17 -4.52 -8.96 13.53
N CYS A 18 -4.16 -9.72 14.56
CA CYS A 18 -2.99 -9.47 15.39
C CYS A 18 -2.06 -10.66 15.33
N GLY A 19 -1.25 -10.72 14.30
CA GLY A 19 -0.01 -11.48 14.29
C GLY A 19 1.05 -10.76 15.13
N ASP A 20 0.77 -10.58 16.43
CA ASP A 20 1.77 -10.10 17.39
C ASP A 20 2.64 -11.30 17.81
N ASP A 21 3.70 -11.57 17.07
CA ASP A 21 4.65 -12.65 17.35
C ASP A 21 5.76 -12.26 18.35
N ASP A 22 5.58 -11.21 19.15
CA ASP A 22 6.52 -10.83 20.22
C ASP A 22 5.94 -11.07 21.62
N LYS A 23 5.44 -12.28 21.92
CA LYS A 23 5.30 -12.70 23.32
C LYS A 23 6.59 -13.39 23.78
N LYS A 24 7.47 -12.60 24.40
CA LYS A 24 8.53 -13.12 25.27
C LYS A 24 8.01 -14.22 26.18
N ALA A 25 8.55 -15.42 26.01
CA ALA A 25 8.39 -16.51 26.96
C ALA A 25 8.97 -16.11 28.31
N ALA A 26 8.12 -15.77 29.24
CA ALA A 26 8.47 -15.77 30.68
C ALA A 26 7.92 -17.06 31.27
N ASP A 27 8.84 -18.00 31.45
CA ASP A 27 8.66 -19.23 32.21
C ASP A 27 8.48 -18.90 33.70
N THR A 28 7.32 -19.22 34.27
CA THR A 28 7.22 -19.62 35.68
C THR A 28 6.01 -20.54 35.84
N GLY A 29 6.30 -21.79 36.01
CA GLY A 29 5.32 -22.77 36.43
C GLY A 29 4.83 -22.54 37.86
N THR A 30 3.61 -22.92 38.10
CA THR A 30 3.23 -23.76 39.24
C THR A 30 1.75 -24.15 39.21
N ASP A 31 1.54 -25.37 39.54
CA ASP A 31 0.35 -26.20 39.67
C ASP A 31 -0.78 -25.65 40.57
N ILE A 32 -1.92 -26.33 40.38
CA ILE A 32 -2.87 -26.87 41.39
C ILE A 32 -4.32 -26.40 41.28
N ALA A 33 -5.14 -27.42 40.83
CA ALA A 33 -6.39 -27.98 41.36
C ALA A 33 -7.65 -27.09 41.48
N ASP A 34 -8.67 -27.46 40.76
CA ASP A 34 -9.82 -28.38 41.06
C ASP A 34 -10.81 -27.93 42.10
N THR A 35 -12.08 -28.22 41.82
CA THR A 35 -13.35 -28.21 42.53
C THR A 35 -14.21 -26.93 42.28
N GLY A 36 -15.50 -27.02 41.94
CA GLY A 36 -16.51 -28.02 41.91
C GLY A 36 -17.87 -27.36 41.92
N SER A 37 -18.78 -27.89 41.16
CA SER A 37 -20.23 -28.03 41.31
C SER A 37 -21.13 -26.90 41.81
N GLY A 38 -22.28 -26.77 41.18
CA GLY A 38 -23.48 -26.22 41.77
C GLY A 38 -24.59 -25.89 40.80
N GLU A 39 -25.54 -26.75 40.77
CA GLU A 39 -26.75 -26.86 39.98
C GLU A 39 -27.80 -25.78 40.25
N ASP A 40 -28.73 -25.74 39.24
CA ASP A 40 -30.20 -25.51 39.32
C ASP A 40 -30.74 -24.12 39.65
N THR A 41 -31.69 -23.60 38.90
CA THR A 41 -33.09 -24.06 38.75
C THR A 41 -33.85 -23.24 37.70
N ALA A 42 -34.84 -23.93 37.16
CA ALA A 42 -35.81 -23.56 36.16
C ALA A 42 -36.88 -22.53 36.59
N GLY A 43 -37.59 -22.02 35.59
CA GLY A 43 -38.96 -21.54 35.64
C GLY A 43 -39.18 -20.31 34.75
N SER A 44 -40.07 -20.22 33.92
CA SER A 44 -41.30 -20.78 33.46
C SER A 44 -41.80 -19.88 32.31
N ALA A 45 -42.51 -20.49 31.41
CA ALA A 45 -43.14 -19.93 30.21
C ALA A 45 -44.16 -18.83 30.49
N ASP A 46 -44.32 -17.89 29.59
CA ASP A 46 -45.66 -17.49 29.18
C ASP A 46 -45.77 -17.21 27.70
N THR A 47 -46.87 -17.70 27.15
CA THR A 47 -47.30 -17.74 25.76
C THR A 47 -48.10 -16.50 25.39
N GLY A 48 -47.84 -15.92 24.27
CA GLY A 48 -48.67 -14.88 23.68
C GLY A 48 -48.47 -14.78 22.16
N THR A 49 -49.33 -15.51 21.48
CA THR A 49 -49.60 -15.40 20.03
C THR A 49 -50.31 -14.10 19.70
N THR A 50 -49.85 -13.35 18.72
CA THR A 50 -50.78 -12.67 17.78
C THR A 50 -50.08 -12.37 16.44
N GLU A 51 -50.89 -12.54 15.45
CA GLU A 51 -50.76 -12.66 14.02
C GLU A 51 -50.10 -11.48 13.27
N ASP A 52 -49.64 -11.91 12.10
CA ASP A 52 -49.29 -11.17 10.91
C ASP A 52 -50.09 -9.91 10.60
N THR A 53 -49.38 -8.87 10.20
CA THR A 53 -49.77 -8.04 9.08
C THR A 53 -48.57 -7.60 8.26
N ALA A 54 -48.71 -7.85 6.97
CA ALA A 54 -47.77 -7.54 5.92
C ALA A 54 -47.51 -6.03 5.74
N GLY A 55 -46.29 -5.71 5.31
CA GLY A 55 -46.05 -4.58 4.43
C GLY A 55 -45.82 -3.25 5.12
N SER A 56 -44.61 -3.04 5.51
CA SER A 56 -44.05 -1.70 5.59
C SER A 56 -42.77 -1.71 4.76
N ALA A 57 -42.79 -0.99 3.68
CA ALA A 57 -41.57 -0.53 3.05
C ALA A 57 -40.76 0.11 4.14
N ASP A 58 -39.57 -0.39 4.37
CA ASP A 58 -38.58 0.23 5.24
C ASP A 58 -38.17 1.55 4.57
N THR A 59 -38.94 2.59 4.85
CA THR A 59 -38.47 3.96 4.76
C THR A 59 -37.70 4.16 6.06
N GLY A 60 -36.50 3.59 6.14
CA GLY A 60 -35.53 3.98 7.13
C GLY A 60 -35.38 5.50 7.02
N THR A 61 -35.94 6.23 7.96
CA THR A 61 -35.54 7.61 8.20
C THR A 61 -34.06 7.53 8.51
N GLU A 62 -33.23 7.78 7.49
CA GLU A 62 -31.82 8.06 7.69
C GLU A 62 -31.76 9.17 8.73
N ASP A 63 -31.07 8.90 9.81
CA ASP A 63 -30.69 9.90 10.79
C ASP A 63 -29.65 10.78 10.10
N THR A 64 -30.15 11.71 9.27
CA THR A 64 -29.31 12.71 8.62
C THR A 64 -28.91 13.67 9.71
N THR A 65 -27.74 13.42 10.29
CA THR A 65 -27.08 14.43 11.10
C THR A 65 -26.74 15.63 10.19
N ASP A 66 -26.73 16.84 10.73
CA ASP A 66 -26.38 18.07 9.98
C ASP A 66 -25.02 18.00 9.29
N LEU A 67 -24.18 17.03 9.68
CA LEU A 67 -22.85 16.75 9.14
C LEU A 67 -22.83 16.34 7.65
N ASP A 68 -23.93 15.78 7.15
CA ASP A 68 -24.01 15.31 5.75
C ASP A 68 -24.50 16.39 4.78
N VAL A 69 -24.84 17.58 5.32
CA VAL A 69 -25.40 18.67 4.51
C VAL A 69 -24.28 19.42 3.80
N GLY A 70 -24.27 19.33 2.48
CA GLY A 70 -23.35 20.07 1.62
C GLY A 70 -22.20 19.24 1.05
N LEU A 71 -22.02 17.98 1.47
CA LEU A 71 -21.06 17.09 0.85
C LEU A 71 -21.48 16.77 -0.60
N ASN A 72 -20.57 17.01 -1.52
CA ASN A 72 -20.76 16.71 -2.94
C ASN A 72 -20.03 15.40 -3.28
N CYS A 73 -20.61 14.28 -2.86
CA CYS A 73 -20.05 12.97 -3.08
C CYS A 73 -20.10 12.56 -4.57
N ASP A 74 -19.19 11.68 -4.98
CA ASP A 74 -19.18 11.07 -6.30
C ASP A 74 -20.48 10.26 -6.54
N PRO A 75 -20.84 9.96 -7.80
CA PRO A 75 -22.05 9.20 -8.11
C PRO A 75 -22.16 7.81 -7.45
N PHE A 76 -20.99 7.25 -7.03
CA PHE A 76 -20.91 5.97 -6.34
C PHE A 76 -20.73 6.11 -4.83
N GLU A 77 -20.91 7.31 -4.31
CA GLU A 77 -20.79 7.63 -2.89
C GLU A 77 -22.03 8.32 -2.38
N ARG A 78 -22.26 8.22 -1.09
CA ARG A 78 -23.27 8.97 -0.37
C ARG A 78 -22.68 9.65 0.85
N PRO A 79 -23.17 10.80 1.26
CA PRO A 79 -22.79 11.37 2.54
C PRO A 79 -23.25 10.46 3.69
N LEU A 80 -22.31 10.20 4.60
CA LEU A 80 -22.58 9.47 5.81
C LEU A 80 -21.63 9.95 6.91
N ARG A 81 -22.15 10.53 7.98
CA ARG A 81 -21.37 11.07 9.12
C ARG A 81 -20.26 12.03 8.69
N GLY A 82 -20.56 12.98 7.81
CA GLY A 82 -19.61 13.96 7.32
C GLY A 82 -18.59 13.45 6.30
N GLN A 83 -18.73 12.23 5.80
CA GLN A 83 -17.82 11.64 4.80
C GLN A 83 -18.58 11.10 3.60
N CYS A 84 -17.96 11.14 2.42
CA CYS A 84 -18.46 10.39 1.29
C CYS A 84 -18.08 8.91 1.43
N ARG A 85 -19.07 8.04 1.40
CA ARG A 85 -18.91 6.58 1.55
C ARG A 85 -19.35 5.88 0.29
N SER A 86 -18.62 4.84 -0.13
CA SER A 86 -19.01 3.99 -1.25
C SER A 86 -20.43 3.50 -1.11
N VAL A 87 -21.18 3.51 -2.21
CA VAL A 87 -22.49 2.85 -2.28
C VAL A 87 -22.32 1.44 -2.84
N TYR A 88 -23.25 0.57 -2.44
CA TYR A 88 -23.33 -0.77 -3.03
C TYR A 88 -23.75 -0.69 -4.50
N THR A 89 -23.55 -1.79 -5.22
CA THR A 89 -24.00 -1.94 -6.59
C THR A 89 -25.43 -1.43 -6.74
N ARG A 90 -25.65 -0.59 -7.73
CA ARG A 90 -26.98 -0.03 -8.00
C ARG A 90 -27.93 -1.13 -8.45
N ILE A 91 -29.11 -1.15 -7.81
CA ILE A 91 -30.22 -1.98 -8.27
C ILE A 91 -30.79 -1.32 -9.53
N CYS A 92 -30.99 -2.11 -10.57
CA CYS A 92 -31.60 -1.66 -11.81
C CYS A 92 -32.88 -2.46 -12.13
N TYR A 93 -33.87 -1.80 -12.68
CA TYR A 93 -35.08 -2.39 -13.22
C TYR A 93 -35.07 -2.35 -14.74
N SER A 94 -34.22 -1.51 -15.30
CA SER A 94 -34.00 -1.33 -16.74
C SER A 94 -32.59 -0.81 -17.00
N GLN A 95 -32.14 -0.82 -18.25
CA GLN A 95 -30.84 -0.21 -18.63
C GLN A 95 -30.73 1.28 -18.28
N ALA A 96 -31.86 1.99 -18.20
CA ALA A 96 -31.86 3.41 -17.87
C ALA A 96 -31.40 3.72 -16.42
N ASP A 97 -31.38 2.72 -15.56
CA ASP A 97 -30.95 2.86 -14.16
C ASP A 97 -29.44 2.73 -14.00
N CYS A 98 -28.74 2.30 -15.06
CA CYS A 98 -27.30 2.11 -15.08
C CYS A 98 -26.61 3.23 -15.88
N THR A 99 -25.29 3.44 -15.64
CA THR A 99 -24.49 4.36 -16.45
C THR A 99 -24.27 3.81 -17.86
N ALA A 100 -23.68 4.63 -18.74
CA ALA A 100 -23.30 4.17 -20.08
C ALA A 100 -22.19 3.10 -20.06
N GLU A 101 -21.42 3.02 -18.99
CA GLU A 101 -20.35 2.03 -18.79
C GLU A 101 -20.86 0.73 -18.12
N GLU A 102 -22.15 0.63 -17.84
CA GLU A 102 -22.75 -0.49 -17.14
C GLU A 102 -23.88 -1.12 -17.93
N THR A 103 -24.14 -2.38 -17.65
CA THR A 103 -25.31 -3.11 -18.15
C THR A 103 -26.17 -3.58 -16.99
N CYS A 104 -27.50 -3.39 -17.11
CA CYS A 104 -28.46 -3.95 -16.16
C CYS A 104 -28.54 -5.47 -16.35
N THR A 105 -28.00 -6.25 -15.44
CA THR A 105 -27.97 -7.71 -15.49
C THR A 105 -28.94 -8.32 -14.50
N PHE A 106 -29.62 -9.37 -14.93
CA PHE A 106 -30.58 -10.14 -14.13
C PHE A 106 -30.06 -11.56 -13.98
N GLU A 107 -29.66 -11.95 -12.77
CA GLU A 107 -29.11 -13.27 -12.48
C GLU A 107 -29.95 -14.03 -11.45
N GLY A 108 -30.00 -15.33 -11.61
CA GLY A 108 -30.63 -16.22 -10.65
C GLY A 108 -32.13 -15.96 -10.49
N ARG A 109 -32.57 -15.30 -9.42
CA ARG A 109 -33.97 -14.98 -9.11
C ARG A 109 -34.35 -13.55 -9.44
N ASP A 110 -33.45 -12.77 -10.02
CA ASP A 110 -33.71 -11.39 -10.37
C ASP A 110 -34.66 -11.31 -11.56
N THR A 111 -35.59 -10.37 -11.51
CA THR A 111 -36.51 -10.04 -12.59
C THR A 111 -36.62 -8.52 -12.71
N PRO A 112 -37.17 -7.99 -13.82
CA PRO A 112 -37.42 -6.57 -13.92
C PRO A 112 -38.33 -6.01 -12.80
N GLU A 113 -39.11 -6.86 -12.13
CA GLU A 113 -39.94 -6.46 -11.00
C GLU A 113 -39.19 -6.51 -9.66
N THR A 114 -38.26 -7.44 -9.49
CA THR A 114 -37.46 -7.58 -8.24
C THR A 114 -36.16 -6.83 -8.27
N GLY A 115 -35.73 -6.40 -9.46
CA GLY A 115 -34.50 -5.68 -9.70
C GLY A 115 -33.31 -6.59 -10.02
N GLY A 116 -32.50 -6.19 -10.99
CA GLY A 116 -31.18 -6.70 -11.30
C GLY A 116 -30.10 -5.81 -10.72
N LEU A 117 -28.87 -5.97 -11.18
CA LEU A 117 -27.72 -5.17 -10.75
C LEU A 117 -27.04 -4.52 -11.96
N CYS A 118 -26.58 -3.28 -11.78
CA CYS A 118 -25.67 -2.65 -12.75
C CYS A 118 -24.30 -3.32 -12.67
N THR A 119 -23.87 -3.96 -13.74
CA THR A 119 -22.55 -4.58 -13.87
C THR A 119 -21.71 -3.79 -14.87
N ARG A 120 -20.44 -3.63 -14.60
CA ARG A 120 -19.54 -2.86 -15.44
C ARG A 120 -19.28 -3.57 -16.76
N ASN A 121 -19.36 -2.83 -17.86
CA ASN A 121 -19.01 -3.33 -19.18
C ASN A 121 -17.48 -3.46 -19.31
N ALA A 122 -17.03 -4.45 -20.08
CA ALA A 122 -15.65 -4.51 -20.49
C ALA A 122 -15.30 -3.27 -21.32
N LEU A 123 -14.23 -2.58 -20.94
CA LEU A 123 -13.70 -1.47 -21.71
C LEU A 123 -12.72 -1.97 -22.78
N PRO A 124 -12.58 -1.26 -23.92
CA PRO A 124 -11.58 -1.63 -24.91
C PRO A 124 -10.18 -1.43 -24.32
N ASP A 125 -9.26 -2.31 -24.72
CA ASP A 125 -7.85 -2.16 -24.39
C ASP A 125 -7.30 -0.86 -24.97
N LEU A 126 -6.50 -0.15 -24.18
CA LEU A 126 -5.74 1.01 -24.62
C LEU A 126 -4.37 0.58 -25.09
N VAL A 127 -3.96 0.96 -26.30
CA VAL A 127 -2.62 0.71 -26.85
C VAL A 127 -2.13 1.98 -27.52
N CYS A 128 -1.08 2.60 -27.00
CA CYS A 128 -0.46 3.77 -27.62
C CYS A 128 1.01 3.49 -27.98
N PRO A 129 1.40 3.76 -29.22
CA PRO A 129 0.59 4.28 -30.33
C PRO A 129 -0.41 3.25 -30.88
N GLY A 130 -1.54 3.72 -31.45
CA GLY A 130 -2.45 2.90 -32.25
C GLY A 130 -3.94 2.95 -31.87
N SER A 131 -4.31 3.13 -30.59
CA SER A 131 -5.71 3.31 -30.20
C SER A 131 -6.22 4.69 -30.64
N PRO A 132 -7.51 4.81 -31.05
CA PRO A 132 -8.08 6.09 -31.48
C PRO A 132 -8.08 7.19 -30.40
N SER A 133 -7.93 6.80 -29.14
CA SER A 133 -7.80 7.72 -28.02
C SER A 133 -6.42 8.32 -27.85
N CYS A 134 -5.36 7.70 -28.44
CA CYS A 134 -4.02 8.25 -28.39
C CYS A 134 -3.97 9.54 -29.22
N ALA A 135 -3.49 10.62 -28.63
CA ALA A 135 -3.45 11.90 -29.31
C ALA A 135 -2.32 11.96 -30.33
N ASP A 136 -2.65 12.36 -31.60
CA ASP A 136 -1.67 12.56 -32.64
C ASP A 136 -0.77 13.78 -32.32
N ARG A 137 0.52 13.54 -32.11
CA ARG A 137 1.55 14.55 -31.87
C ARG A 137 2.67 14.39 -32.90
N PRO A 138 3.06 15.47 -33.59
CA PRO A 138 4.02 15.36 -34.68
C PRO A 138 5.47 15.11 -34.25
N ASP A 139 5.80 15.34 -32.96
CA ASP A 139 7.15 15.22 -32.44
C ASP A 139 7.41 13.80 -31.90
N ALA A 140 8.29 13.09 -32.59
CA ALA A 140 8.69 11.72 -32.24
C ALA A 140 9.89 11.65 -31.27
N THR A 141 10.36 12.79 -30.77
CA THR A 141 11.43 12.84 -29.76
C THR A 141 10.90 12.34 -28.42
N LEU A 142 11.64 11.45 -27.76
CA LEU A 142 11.30 11.04 -26.40
C LEU A 142 11.52 12.21 -25.46
N LYS A 143 10.50 12.52 -24.66
CA LYS A 143 10.53 13.59 -23.67
C LYS A 143 10.02 13.09 -22.32
N ALA A 144 10.53 13.66 -21.26
CA ALA A 144 10.04 13.41 -19.93
C ALA A 144 10.08 14.69 -19.07
N ALA A 145 9.25 14.70 -18.03
CA ALA A 145 9.36 15.68 -16.95
C ALA A 145 9.03 14.98 -15.62
N PHE A 146 10.01 14.97 -14.73
CA PHE A 146 9.85 14.43 -13.40
C PHE A 146 9.39 15.51 -12.42
N ARG A 147 8.49 15.12 -11.51
CA ARG A 147 7.98 16.00 -10.44
C ARG A 147 7.80 15.21 -9.15
N ALA A 148 7.81 15.97 -8.07
CA ALA A 148 7.46 15.49 -6.74
C ALA A 148 6.56 16.52 -6.06
N VAL A 149 5.55 16.04 -5.35
CA VAL A 149 4.73 16.87 -4.45
C VAL A 149 4.62 16.17 -3.11
N SER A 150 4.81 16.92 -2.02
CA SER A 150 4.58 16.38 -0.67
C SER A 150 3.07 16.21 -0.47
N ILE A 151 2.70 15.01 -0.06
CA ILE A 151 1.34 14.66 0.35
C ILE A 151 1.24 14.50 1.87
N THR A 152 2.28 14.91 2.60
CA THR A 152 2.29 14.90 4.07
C THR A 152 1.14 15.75 4.58
N PRO A 153 0.30 15.22 5.48
CA PRO A 153 -0.80 15.99 6.07
C PRO A 153 -0.31 17.27 6.73
N ARG A 154 -1.06 18.34 6.57
CA ARG A 154 -0.73 19.62 7.20
C ARG A 154 -1.06 19.66 8.68
N GLY A 155 -1.94 18.77 9.12
CA GLY A 155 -2.33 18.58 10.50
C GLY A 155 -3.45 17.56 10.58
N PHE A 156 -3.77 17.12 11.82
CA PHE A 156 -4.91 16.28 12.13
C PHE A 156 -5.26 16.44 13.60
N GLU A 157 -6.49 16.16 13.93
CA GLU A 157 -6.96 16.20 15.30
C GLU A 157 -6.46 15.00 16.10
N LEU A 158 -6.38 15.17 17.43
CA LEU A 158 -5.82 14.17 18.33
C LEU A 158 -6.87 13.65 19.31
N PRO A 159 -6.80 12.37 19.71
CA PRO A 159 -7.60 11.86 20.82
C PRO A 159 -7.43 12.69 22.10
N ARG A 160 -8.48 12.81 22.92
CA ARG A 160 -8.41 13.47 24.24
C ARG A 160 -7.64 12.67 25.30
N ALA A 161 -7.35 11.41 25.04
CA ALA A 161 -6.55 10.62 25.96
C ALA A 161 -5.23 11.33 26.27
N ASN A 162 -4.93 11.48 27.54
CA ASN A 162 -3.72 12.16 28.03
C ASN A 162 -3.52 13.61 27.51
N GLY A 163 -4.62 14.36 27.37
CA GLY A 163 -4.53 15.76 26.97
C GLY A 163 -4.13 15.94 25.50
N GLY A 164 -4.53 15.04 24.63
CA GLY A 164 -4.20 15.07 23.21
C GLY A 164 -2.85 14.42 22.87
N GLU A 165 -2.19 13.78 23.83
CA GLU A 165 -0.98 13.01 23.59
C GLU A 165 -1.33 11.58 23.16
N ASN A 166 -0.63 11.07 22.15
CA ASN A 166 -0.86 9.73 21.63
C ASN A 166 -0.02 8.65 22.33
N PHE A 167 0.59 9.00 23.46
CA PHE A 167 1.46 8.11 24.23
C PHE A 167 0.99 7.99 25.68
N ASN A 168 1.14 6.81 26.26
CA ASN A 168 0.99 6.62 27.70
C ASN A 168 2.26 7.10 28.46
N GLU A 169 2.24 7.00 29.80
CA GLU A 169 3.37 7.38 30.65
C GLU A 169 4.67 6.61 30.37
N ASP A 170 4.56 5.44 29.73
CA ASP A 170 5.69 4.59 29.34
C ASP A 170 6.19 4.88 27.92
N GLY A 171 5.58 5.83 27.20
CA GLY A 171 5.92 6.18 25.83
C GLY A 171 5.34 5.24 24.76
N ASN A 172 4.40 4.36 25.15
CA ASN A 172 3.75 3.48 24.17
C ASN A 172 2.57 4.17 23.48
N PRO A 173 2.31 3.89 22.20
CA PRO A 173 1.16 4.41 21.47
C PRO A 173 -0.16 4.09 22.17
N ILE A 174 -1.07 5.05 22.19
CA ILE A 174 -2.43 4.85 22.70
C ILE A 174 -3.35 4.59 21.52
N THR A 175 -3.98 3.43 21.52
CA THR A 175 -5.01 3.12 20.55
C THR A 175 -6.27 3.95 20.84
N PHE A 176 -6.78 4.64 19.82
CA PHE A 176 -8.04 5.37 19.93
C PHE A 176 -9.21 4.38 20.06
N SER A 177 -10.03 4.59 21.07
CA SER A 177 -11.22 3.76 21.34
C SER A 177 -12.50 4.58 21.49
N GLY A 178 -12.42 5.87 21.15
CA GLY A 178 -13.55 6.80 21.22
C GLY A 178 -14.42 6.81 19.97
N ASP A 179 -15.47 7.60 20.00
CA ASP A 179 -16.32 7.87 18.83
C ASP A 179 -15.79 9.12 18.10
N VAL A 180 -15.46 8.99 16.82
CA VAL A 180 -15.01 10.12 15.99
C VAL A 180 -16.07 11.19 15.76
N THR A 181 -17.31 10.93 16.17
CA THR A 181 -18.42 11.89 16.15
C THR A 181 -18.79 12.43 17.54
N ASP A 182 -18.03 12.05 18.59
CA ASP A 182 -18.21 12.56 19.94
C ASP A 182 -17.05 13.47 20.33
N PRO A 183 -17.22 14.81 20.30
CA PRO A 183 -16.18 15.77 20.65
C PRO A 183 -15.63 15.63 22.08
N SER A 184 -16.27 14.81 22.92
CA SER A 184 -15.72 14.50 24.25
C SER A 184 -14.55 13.50 24.21
N THR A 185 -14.34 12.81 23.07
CA THR A 185 -13.31 11.78 22.90
C THR A 185 -12.06 12.28 22.19
N PHE A 186 -12.12 13.44 21.55
CA PHE A 186 -11.01 14.04 20.81
C PHE A 186 -10.99 15.56 20.98
N CYS A 187 -9.92 16.20 20.54
CA CYS A 187 -9.78 17.65 20.51
C CYS A 187 -10.19 18.17 19.13
N ASP A 188 -11.44 18.62 19.03
CA ASP A 188 -12.04 19.18 17.79
C ASP A 188 -11.47 20.59 17.51
N CYS A 189 -10.16 20.65 17.27
CA CYS A 189 -9.36 21.85 17.09
C CYS A 189 -9.08 22.18 15.64
N GLY A 190 -9.64 21.40 14.72
CA GLY A 190 -9.32 21.49 13.31
C GLY A 190 -7.95 20.89 12.94
N ARG A 191 -7.69 20.79 11.64
CA ARG A 191 -6.47 20.18 11.09
C ARG A 191 -5.19 20.96 11.38
N ASP A 192 -5.29 22.25 11.71
CA ASP A 192 -4.12 23.04 12.09
C ASP A 192 -3.66 22.79 13.54
N MET A 193 -4.45 22.01 14.31
CA MET A 193 -4.19 21.66 15.70
C MET A 193 -4.08 22.87 16.63
N ILE A 194 -4.73 24.00 16.30
CA ILE A 194 -4.73 25.22 17.09
C ILE A 194 -6.09 25.37 17.80
N CYS A 195 -6.16 24.89 19.02
CA CYS A 195 -7.40 24.81 19.77
C CYS A 195 -7.90 26.16 20.28
N PRO A 196 -9.24 26.38 20.32
CA PRO A 196 -9.84 27.55 20.98
C PRO A 196 -9.42 27.67 22.45
N ALA A 197 -9.09 28.88 22.87
CA ALA A 197 -8.70 29.15 24.28
C ALA A 197 -9.93 29.20 25.22
N THR A 198 -10.77 28.17 25.20
CA THR A 198 -11.96 28.05 26.03
C THR A 198 -11.82 26.87 27.03
N PRO A 199 -12.61 26.86 28.12
CA PRO A 199 -12.54 25.77 29.09
C PRO A 199 -12.80 24.37 28.53
N GLU A 200 -13.49 24.28 27.42
CA GLU A 200 -13.82 23.04 26.73
C GLU A 200 -12.56 22.36 26.13
N TYR A 201 -11.59 23.16 25.76
CA TYR A 201 -10.31 22.69 25.16
C TYR A 201 -9.14 22.80 26.16
N ALA A 202 -9.42 22.91 27.46
CA ALA A 202 -8.38 23.13 28.47
C ALA A 202 -7.39 21.96 28.63
N ASP A 203 -7.82 20.76 28.24
CA ASP A 203 -7.03 19.53 28.23
C ASP A 203 -6.44 19.19 26.85
N CYS A 204 -6.75 20.03 25.85
CA CYS A 204 -6.22 19.85 24.49
C CYS A 204 -4.88 20.58 24.31
N LYS A 205 -3.99 19.93 23.57
CA LYS A 205 -2.68 20.50 23.25
C LYS A 205 -2.76 21.33 21.97
N SER A 206 -2.67 22.64 22.13
CA SER A 206 -2.65 23.55 20.97
C SER A 206 -1.23 23.79 20.49
N LEU A 207 -1.02 23.74 19.16
CA LEU A 207 0.26 24.01 18.52
C LEU A 207 0.51 25.48 18.18
N GLY A 208 -0.40 26.36 18.54
CA GLY A 208 -0.27 27.78 18.23
C GLY A 208 -1.19 28.68 19.04
N THR A 209 -1.27 29.95 18.63
CA THR A 209 -2.19 30.92 19.20
C THR A 209 -3.46 30.96 18.35
N TYR A 210 -4.58 30.68 18.99
CA TYR A 210 -5.88 30.76 18.34
C TYR A 210 -6.20 32.16 17.80
N THR A 211 -6.56 32.26 16.54
CA THR A 211 -6.89 33.52 15.87
C THR A 211 -8.31 33.58 15.32
N GLY A 212 -9.06 32.49 15.46
CA GLY A 212 -10.43 32.32 14.97
C GLY A 212 -10.60 30.97 14.32
N PRO A 213 -11.83 30.55 13.98
CA PRO A 213 -12.11 29.25 13.38
C PRO A 213 -11.38 29.05 12.06
N ASP A 214 -11.02 27.81 11.77
CA ASP A 214 -10.36 27.41 10.53
C ASP A 214 -11.23 27.67 9.30
N ALA A 215 -10.57 28.14 8.23
CA ALA A 215 -11.26 28.45 6.98
C ALA A 215 -11.72 27.19 6.21
N ASP A 216 -11.13 26.03 6.51
CA ASP A 216 -11.48 24.74 5.89
C ASP A 216 -12.69 24.07 6.56
N GLY A 217 -13.16 24.61 7.72
CA GLY A 217 -14.36 24.14 8.40
C GLY A 217 -14.17 22.86 9.21
N THR A 218 -12.92 22.46 9.50
CA THR A 218 -12.62 21.26 10.26
C THR A 218 -12.69 21.49 11.77
N GLU A 219 -12.51 22.75 12.24
CA GLU A 219 -12.62 23.08 13.66
C GLU A 219 -14.09 23.18 14.12
N GLY A 220 -14.43 22.51 15.21
CA GLY A 220 -15.75 22.58 15.84
C GLY A 220 -16.87 21.94 15.01
N ASN A 221 -16.54 21.05 14.10
CA ASN A 221 -17.50 20.40 13.21
C ASN A 221 -18.13 19.13 13.83
N GLY A 222 -17.62 18.68 14.98
CA GLY A 222 -18.11 17.50 15.70
C GLY A 222 -17.66 16.18 15.08
N PHE A 223 -16.65 16.19 14.21
CA PHE A 223 -16.08 15.01 13.57
C PHE A 223 -14.56 15.04 13.67
N MET A 224 -13.91 13.92 14.01
CA MET A 224 -12.47 13.84 14.16
C MET A 224 -11.77 13.58 12.82
N GLU A 225 -10.99 14.53 12.36
CA GLU A 225 -10.05 14.37 11.25
C GLU A 225 -8.70 13.84 11.74
N GLY A 226 -8.67 12.56 12.12
CA GLY A 226 -7.49 11.91 12.67
C GLY A 226 -6.59 11.28 11.59
N ALA A 227 -5.28 11.35 11.75
CA ALA A 227 -4.35 10.55 10.95
C ALA A 227 -4.23 9.14 11.52
N TRP A 228 -4.76 8.17 10.82
CA TRP A 228 -4.70 6.75 11.16
C TRP A 228 -3.62 6.09 10.34
N ILE A 229 -2.50 5.73 10.96
CA ILE A 229 -1.37 5.12 10.25
C ILE A 229 -1.74 3.69 9.85
N ALA A 230 -1.61 3.40 8.56
CA ALA A 230 -1.93 2.11 7.98
C ALA A 230 -0.86 1.03 8.23
N GLY A 231 -1.19 -0.21 7.98
CA GLY A 231 -0.26 -1.32 7.76
C GLY A 231 -0.21 -2.36 8.87
N PHE A 232 -0.17 -1.98 10.15
CA PHE A 232 -0.08 -2.92 11.27
C PHE A 232 -1.38 -2.99 12.08
N SER A 233 -1.35 -2.60 13.35
CA SER A 233 -2.52 -2.61 14.22
C SER A 233 -3.53 -1.55 13.83
N PHE A 234 -4.79 -1.86 14.09
CA PHE A 234 -5.90 -0.94 13.91
C PHE A 234 -5.85 0.21 14.90
N SER A 235 -6.48 1.34 14.54
CA SER A 235 -6.59 2.52 15.40
C SER A 235 -5.23 3.06 15.87
N ARG A 236 -4.21 2.97 15.06
CA ARG A 236 -2.88 3.53 15.33
C ARG A 236 -2.87 5.00 14.89
N PRO A 237 -3.03 5.97 15.82
CA PRO A 237 -3.03 7.38 15.46
C PRO A 237 -1.61 7.86 15.23
N ALA A 238 -1.43 8.85 14.35
CA ALA A 238 -0.14 9.52 14.21
C ALA A 238 0.15 10.37 15.46
N GLY A 239 1.38 10.21 15.98
CA GLY A 239 1.85 10.93 17.15
C GLY A 239 2.38 12.33 16.82
N LEU A 240 2.44 13.17 17.86
CA LEU A 240 3.15 14.44 17.75
C LEU A 240 4.66 14.22 17.73
N CYS A 241 5.31 14.96 16.88
CA CYS A 241 6.75 14.99 16.81
C CYS A 241 7.39 15.52 18.11
N PRO A 242 8.41 14.88 18.68
CA PRO A 242 8.97 15.24 20.00
C PRO A 242 9.45 16.68 20.11
N ASP A 243 10.00 17.27 19.08
CA ASP A 243 10.46 18.66 19.08
C ASP A 243 9.29 19.66 19.20
N ARG A 244 8.10 19.29 18.70
CA ARG A 244 6.87 20.08 18.89
C ARG A 244 6.33 19.98 20.32
N LEU A 245 6.55 18.85 20.99
CA LEU A 245 6.22 18.69 22.40
C LEU A 245 7.09 19.57 23.30
N LEU A 246 8.34 19.82 22.92
CA LEU A 246 9.30 20.59 23.68
C LEU A 246 9.27 22.10 23.42
N GLY A 247 8.53 22.54 22.39
CA GLY A 247 8.25 23.96 22.13
C GLY A 247 9.41 24.74 21.51
N ASP A 248 10.39 24.09 20.92
CA ASP A 248 11.57 24.76 20.38
C ASP A 248 11.83 24.52 18.89
N SER A 249 12.51 25.47 18.30
CA SER A 249 12.99 25.48 16.92
C SER A 249 14.09 24.43 16.72
N CYS A 250 13.75 23.20 16.51
CA CYS A 250 14.68 22.20 16.03
C CYS A 250 15.25 22.64 14.68
N THR A 251 16.56 22.55 14.48
CA THR A 251 17.24 22.99 13.25
C THR A 251 18.16 21.90 12.68
N GLY A 252 18.09 20.68 13.19
CA GLY A 252 18.91 19.53 12.76
C GLY A 252 18.22 18.66 11.72
N PRO A 253 18.93 17.65 11.19
CA PRO A 253 18.37 16.68 10.26
C PRO A 253 17.29 15.79 10.88
N ASP A 254 17.26 15.70 12.21
CA ASP A 254 16.27 14.91 12.96
C ASP A 254 14.99 15.72 13.30
N CYS A 255 14.85 16.91 12.70
CA CYS A 255 13.68 17.74 12.95
C CYS A 255 12.51 17.34 12.08
N CYS A 256 11.36 17.23 12.71
CA CYS A 256 10.15 16.86 12.02
C CYS A 256 9.71 17.93 11.01
N VAL A 257 9.35 17.50 9.83
CA VAL A 257 8.88 18.36 8.72
C VAL A 257 7.43 18.83 8.91
N SER A 258 6.68 18.14 9.77
CA SER A 258 5.33 18.51 10.19
C SER A 258 5.09 18.03 11.63
N PRO A 259 4.01 18.49 12.30
CA PRO A 259 3.71 18.05 13.66
C PRO A 259 3.55 16.53 13.84
N LEU A 260 3.26 15.79 12.77
CA LEU A 260 2.95 14.37 12.80
C LEU A 260 3.98 13.51 12.05
N ALA A 261 4.95 14.11 11.37
CA ALA A 261 5.84 13.40 10.47
C ALA A 261 7.31 13.61 10.83
N HIS A 262 8.09 12.53 10.76
CA HIS A 262 9.55 12.57 10.79
C HIS A 262 10.09 13.09 9.45
N ASP A 263 9.61 12.55 8.34
CA ASP A 263 9.97 12.96 6.99
C ASP A 263 8.71 13.10 6.10
N HIS A 264 8.87 13.77 4.96
CA HIS A 264 7.77 13.91 4.03
C HIS A 264 7.42 12.59 3.33
N ILE A 265 6.12 12.30 3.24
CA ILE A 265 5.57 11.35 2.28
C ILE A 265 5.24 12.07 0.98
N TRP A 266 5.39 11.39 -0.14
CA TRP A 266 5.42 12.02 -1.46
C TRP A 266 4.54 11.31 -2.48
N ALA A 267 4.02 12.07 -3.45
CA ALA A 267 3.74 11.57 -4.78
C ALA A 267 4.89 12.01 -5.70
N ARG A 268 5.50 11.07 -6.42
CA ARG A 268 6.67 11.30 -7.29
C ARG A 268 6.54 10.54 -8.59
N GLY A 269 6.99 11.11 -9.69
CA GLY A 269 6.97 10.42 -10.98
C GLY A 269 7.17 11.34 -12.14
N ALA A 270 6.82 10.84 -13.32
CA ALA A 270 7.01 11.56 -14.56
C ALA A 270 5.79 11.51 -15.48
N VAL A 271 5.67 12.52 -16.31
CA VAL A 271 4.97 12.41 -17.59
C VAL A 271 6.01 12.14 -18.67
N ILE A 272 5.76 11.11 -19.48
CA ILE A 272 6.65 10.65 -20.56
C ILE A 272 5.86 10.73 -21.88
N GLU A 273 6.47 11.29 -22.91
CA GLU A 273 5.84 11.53 -24.21
C GLU A 273 6.75 11.13 -25.35
N GLN A 274 6.17 10.49 -26.37
CA GLN A 274 6.77 10.34 -27.69
C GLN A 274 5.67 10.11 -28.74
N GLY A 275 5.59 10.95 -29.77
CA GLY A 275 4.60 10.79 -30.83
C GLY A 275 3.17 10.72 -30.27
N GLU A 276 2.45 9.63 -30.60
CA GLU A 276 1.08 9.40 -30.15
C GLU A 276 0.97 8.94 -28.70
N SER A 277 2.06 8.73 -27.99
CA SER A 277 2.06 8.18 -26.63
C SER A 277 2.39 9.25 -25.59
N ARG A 278 1.51 9.51 -24.65
CA ARG A 278 1.77 10.36 -23.46
C ARG A 278 1.17 9.71 -22.23
N ILE A 279 2.00 9.32 -21.29
CA ILE A 279 1.61 8.62 -20.07
C ILE A 279 2.14 9.32 -18.83
N ALA A 280 1.34 9.38 -17.78
CA ALA A 280 1.79 9.75 -16.43
C ALA A 280 2.07 8.47 -15.64
N PHE A 281 3.29 8.31 -15.13
CA PHE A 281 3.66 7.20 -14.24
C PHE A 281 4.19 7.73 -12.92
N ILE A 282 3.44 7.49 -11.84
CA ILE A 282 3.61 8.11 -10.52
C ILE A 282 3.68 7.01 -9.47
N THR A 283 4.48 7.19 -8.43
CA THR A 283 4.39 6.44 -7.18
C THR A 283 3.92 7.34 -6.06
N VAL A 284 3.21 6.77 -5.09
CA VAL A 284 2.67 7.47 -3.93
C VAL A 284 3.08 6.76 -2.65
N ASP A 285 3.55 7.50 -1.65
CA ASP A 285 3.96 6.95 -0.36
C ASP A 285 2.72 6.71 0.52
N THR A 286 2.05 5.60 0.26
CA THR A 286 0.88 5.11 1.00
C THR A 286 0.94 3.57 1.06
N VAL A 287 0.16 2.96 1.96
CA VAL A 287 0.09 1.50 2.07
C VAL A 287 -0.52 0.85 0.82
N GLY A 288 -1.52 1.48 0.22
CA GLY A 288 -2.20 1.06 -0.98
C GLY A 288 -2.94 2.22 -1.61
N PHE A 289 -3.34 2.08 -2.87
CA PHE A 289 -4.06 3.12 -3.60
C PHE A 289 -5.03 2.49 -4.58
N PHE A 290 -6.32 2.68 -4.34
CA PHE A 290 -7.35 2.02 -5.14
C PHE A 290 -7.47 2.58 -6.56
N PHE A 291 -7.85 1.72 -7.49
CA PHE A 291 -8.10 2.12 -8.87
C PHE A 291 -9.16 3.23 -8.99
N SER A 292 -10.17 3.24 -8.12
CA SER A 292 -11.14 4.33 -8.03
C SER A 292 -10.51 5.69 -7.73
N ASP A 293 -9.47 5.74 -6.90
CA ASP A 293 -8.76 6.97 -6.56
C ASP A 293 -7.93 7.49 -7.74
N ILE A 294 -7.32 6.57 -8.49
CA ILE A 294 -6.62 6.92 -9.75
C ILE A 294 -7.60 7.56 -10.75
N ARG A 295 -8.79 7.00 -10.88
CA ARG A 295 -9.84 7.58 -11.74
C ARG A 295 -10.27 8.98 -11.27
N ARG A 296 -10.32 9.23 -9.96
CA ARG A 296 -10.60 10.56 -9.39
C ARG A 296 -9.52 11.58 -9.73
N ILE A 297 -8.25 11.19 -9.68
CA ILE A 297 -7.13 12.04 -10.10
C ILE A 297 -7.21 12.29 -11.61
N GLN A 298 -7.42 11.26 -12.41
CA GLN A 298 -7.52 11.37 -13.86
C GLN A 298 -8.67 12.29 -14.29
N ALA A 299 -9.81 12.23 -13.60
CA ALA A 299 -10.96 13.10 -13.85
C ALA A 299 -10.70 14.60 -13.57
N ARG A 300 -9.68 14.93 -12.77
CA ARG A 300 -9.25 16.32 -12.47
C ARG A 300 -8.27 16.87 -13.50
N LEU A 301 -7.72 16.05 -14.38
CA LEU A 301 -6.80 16.50 -15.42
C LEU A 301 -7.57 17.19 -16.55
N ASP A 302 -7.03 18.30 -17.05
CA ASP A 302 -7.56 18.95 -18.24
C ASP A 302 -7.37 18.03 -19.46
N PRO A 303 -8.43 17.63 -20.15
CA PRO A 303 -8.32 16.80 -21.35
C PRO A 303 -7.41 17.39 -22.44
N ALA A 304 -7.24 18.73 -22.47
CA ALA A 304 -6.33 19.39 -23.40
C ALA A 304 -4.85 19.07 -23.17
N LEU A 305 -4.49 18.51 -22.01
CA LEU A 305 -3.13 18.01 -21.77
C LEU A 305 -2.84 16.76 -22.62
N GLY A 306 -3.87 16.05 -23.08
CA GLY A 306 -3.73 14.88 -23.94
C GLY A 306 -2.94 13.75 -23.25
N ILE A 307 -3.13 13.53 -21.95
CA ILE A 307 -2.59 12.39 -21.23
C ILE A 307 -3.45 11.20 -21.58
N ASP A 308 -2.85 10.18 -22.18
CA ASP A 308 -3.57 9.03 -22.69
C ASP A 308 -3.87 8.03 -21.58
N ASP A 309 -2.98 7.89 -20.57
CA ASP A 309 -3.20 7.07 -19.37
C ASP A 309 -2.46 7.64 -18.15
N VAL A 310 -2.96 7.27 -16.97
CA VAL A 310 -2.36 7.56 -15.67
C VAL A 310 -2.14 6.24 -14.94
N VAL A 311 -0.89 5.91 -14.67
CA VAL A 311 -0.47 4.75 -13.91
C VAL A 311 0.05 5.21 -12.54
N ILE A 312 -0.51 4.67 -11.48
CA ILE A 312 -0.08 4.98 -10.11
C ILE A 312 0.21 3.66 -9.38
N SER A 313 1.29 3.64 -8.60
CA SER A 313 1.67 2.53 -7.74
C SER A 313 1.94 3.06 -6.34
N ALA A 314 1.52 2.35 -5.29
CA ALA A 314 1.88 2.68 -3.93
C ALA A 314 3.30 2.16 -3.62
N THR A 315 4.04 2.88 -2.75
CA THR A 315 5.31 2.37 -2.22
C THR A 315 5.10 1.30 -1.15
N HIS A 316 3.90 1.18 -0.66
CA HIS A 316 3.49 0.28 0.41
C HIS A 316 4.13 0.61 1.77
N THR A 317 4.42 1.89 2.04
CA THR A 317 4.90 2.27 3.37
C THR A 317 3.81 2.06 4.42
N HIS A 318 4.18 1.42 5.53
CA HIS A 318 3.30 1.19 6.67
C HIS A 318 3.33 2.35 7.68
N GLU A 319 3.83 3.52 7.25
CA GLU A 319 4.00 4.70 8.08
C GLU A 319 3.31 5.94 7.48
N ALA A 320 2.31 5.72 6.63
CA ALA A 320 1.50 6.78 6.03
C ALA A 320 0.03 6.67 6.50
N PRO A 321 -0.74 7.77 6.38
CA PRO A 321 -2.17 7.72 6.70
C PRO A 321 -2.93 6.71 5.83
N ASP A 322 -3.97 6.14 6.42
CA ASP A 322 -4.82 5.13 5.78
C ASP A 322 -5.55 5.71 4.55
N THR A 323 -5.27 5.15 3.39
CA THR A 323 -5.93 5.47 2.11
C THR A 323 -6.98 4.43 1.73
N MET A 324 -7.04 3.31 2.43
CA MET A 324 -7.91 2.18 2.07
C MET A 324 -9.13 2.04 2.98
N GLY A 325 -9.02 2.47 4.25
CA GLY A 325 -10.09 2.45 5.24
C GLY A 325 -10.00 1.31 6.25
N GLN A 326 -8.99 0.47 6.14
CA GLN A 326 -8.88 -0.73 6.98
C GLN A 326 -8.39 -0.42 8.39
N TRP A 327 -7.55 0.61 8.58
CA TRP A 327 -6.83 0.85 9.83
C TRP A 327 -7.42 1.96 10.71
N GLY A 328 -8.66 2.34 10.43
CA GLY A 328 -9.38 3.34 11.24
C GLY A 328 -9.86 2.83 12.59
N PRO A 329 -10.53 3.71 13.37
CA PRO A 329 -11.03 3.38 14.71
C PRO A 329 -12.22 2.42 14.70
N GLY A 330 -12.92 2.31 13.58
CA GLY A 330 -14.14 1.54 13.40
C GLY A 330 -13.96 0.09 13.01
N VAL A 331 -12.81 -0.52 13.27
CA VAL A 331 -12.53 -1.87 12.84
C VAL A 331 -13.29 -2.91 13.64
N LEU A 332 -13.49 -4.03 12.99
CA LEU A 332 -14.11 -5.26 13.48
C LEU A 332 -13.75 -5.57 14.93
N GLY A 333 -14.71 -5.41 15.84
CA GLY A 333 -14.53 -5.60 17.28
C GLY A 333 -14.62 -4.32 18.12
N SER A 334 -14.61 -3.14 17.50
CA SER A 334 -14.94 -1.88 18.15
C SER A 334 -16.45 -1.70 18.31
N ASP A 335 -16.87 -0.74 19.16
CA ASP A 335 -18.26 -0.35 19.27
C ASP A 335 -18.79 0.40 18.04
N LEU A 336 -17.88 0.77 17.11
CA LEU A 336 -18.13 1.59 15.92
C LEU A 336 -17.56 0.91 14.66
N PRO A 337 -18.11 -0.23 14.25
CA PRO A 337 -17.52 -1.06 13.21
C PRO A 337 -17.59 -0.46 11.78
N ASP A 338 -18.18 0.68 11.58
CA ASP A 338 -18.40 1.37 10.31
C ASP A 338 -17.48 2.59 10.09
N GLN A 339 -16.52 2.82 10.96
CA GLN A 339 -15.60 3.96 10.84
C GLN A 339 -14.32 3.60 10.11
N SER A 340 -14.21 4.11 8.89
CA SER A 340 -13.01 4.01 8.05
C SER A 340 -11.86 4.85 8.60
N GLY A 341 -10.62 4.41 8.35
CA GLY A 341 -9.42 5.20 8.64
C GLY A 341 -9.12 6.29 7.60
N VAL A 342 -9.89 6.33 6.52
CA VAL A 342 -9.70 7.34 5.47
C VAL A 342 -10.28 8.69 5.91
N VAL A 343 -9.47 9.72 5.80
CA VAL A 343 -9.87 11.11 6.06
C VAL A 343 -10.09 11.83 4.74
N ASP A 344 -11.36 12.17 4.47
CA ASP A 344 -11.79 12.71 3.17
C ASP A 344 -11.09 13.99 2.77
N VAL A 345 -10.92 14.91 3.69
CA VAL A 345 -10.30 16.22 3.41
C VAL A 345 -8.85 16.04 2.94
N TRP A 346 -8.11 15.14 3.57
CA TRP A 346 -6.74 14.84 3.15
C TRP A 346 -6.70 14.13 1.80
N MET A 347 -7.62 13.20 1.53
CA MET A 347 -7.69 12.52 0.22
C MET A 347 -8.02 13.50 -0.91
N GLU A 348 -8.90 14.48 -0.67
CA GLU A 348 -9.21 15.52 -1.65
C GLU A 348 -8.01 16.43 -1.96
N ASP A 349 -7.24 16.82 -0.92
CA ASP A 349 -5.97 17.52 -1.10
C ASP A 349 -4.99 16.69 -1.93
N LEU A 350 -4.84 15.40 -1.59
CA LEU A 350 -3.95 14.46 -2.28
C LEU A 350 -4.32 14.34 -3.77
N TYR A 351 -5.60 14.14 -4.11
CA TYR A 351 -6.04 14.06 -5.51
C TYR A 351 -5.75 15.36 -6.27
N THR A 352 -5.98 16.50 -5.62
CA THR A 352 -5.76 17.82 -6.21
C THR A 352 -4.28 18.10 -6.44
N ASP A 353 -3.44 17.83 -5.45
CA ASP A 353 -2.00 18.06 -5.53
C ASP A 353 -1.35 17.13 -6.56
N MET A 354 -1.76 15.86 -6.63
CA MET A 354 -1.27 14.93 -7.66
C MET A 354 -1.71 15.35 -9.07
N ALA A 355 -2.95 15.78 -9.26
CA ALA A 355 -3.41 16.27 -10.56
C ALA A 355 -2.67 17.56 -10.99
N ALA A 356 -2.38 18.47 -10.04
CA ALA A 356 -1.58 19.66 -10.29
C ALA A 356 -0.12 19.29 -10.66
N MET A 357 0.49 18.34 -9.95
CA MET A 357 1.83 17.83 -10.24
C MET A 357 1.92 17.23 -11.65
N ILE A 358 0.97 16.38 -12.03
CA ILE A 358 0.89 15.76 -13.36
C ILE A 358 0.71 16.84 -14.43
N THR A 359 -0.14 17.84 -14.16
CA THR A 359 -0.37 18.98 -15.06
C THR A 359 0.92 19.78 -15.30
N ASP A 360 1.68 20.06 -14.23
CA ASP A 360 2.96 20.78 -14.35
C ASP A 360 3.98 19.95 -15.13
N ALA A 361 4.10 18.66 -14.86
CA ALA A 361 4.96 17.75 -15.61
C ALA A 361 4.59 17.74 -17.11
N ALA A 362 3.31 17.59 -17.45
CA ALA A 362 2.84 17.55 -18.83
C ALA A 362 3.12 18.84 -19.63
N ARG A 363 3.24 19.97 -18.95
CA ARG A 363 3.54 21.28 -19.55
C ARG A 363 5.03 21.58 -19.68
N ASN A 364 5.89 20.83 -19.00
CA ASN A 364 7.33 21.10 -18.90
C ASN A 364 8.20 19.91 -19.35
N LEU A 365 7.78 19.23 -20.42
CA LEU A 365 8.51 18.09 -20.99
C LEU A 365 9.82 18.54 -21.66
N GLU A 366 10.91 17.84 -21.37
CA GLU A 366 12.24 18.06 -21.97
C GLU A 366 12.68 16.80 -22.74
N PRO A 367 13.42 16.93 -23.88
CA PRO A 367 14.03 15.81 -24.56
C PRO A 367 15.03 15.06 -23.66
N VAL A 368 15.01 13.73 -23.74
CA VAL A 368 15.81 12.87 -22.85
C VAL A 368 16.49 11.70 -23.58
N ASP A 369 17.64 11.31 -23.06
CA ASP A 369 18.29 10.02 -23.22
C ASP A 369 17.94 9.14 -22.01
N VAL A 370 17.76 7.82 -22.24
CA VAL A 370 17.44 6.87 -21.17
C VAL A 370 18.61 5.93 -20.92
N TYR A 371 18.93 5.75 -19.64
CA TYR A 371 19.95 4.84 -19.16
C TYR A 371 19.35 3.87 -18.17
N ALA A 372 19.74 2.60 -18.25
CA ALA A 372 19.26 1.58 -17.32
C ALA A 372 20.40 0.78 -16.72
N MET A 373 20.22 0.34 -15.48
CA MET A 373 21.13 -0.55 -14.79
C MET A 373 20.37 -1.66 -14.07
N LYS A 374 21.06 -2.74 -13.74
CA LYS A 374 20.60 -3.77 -12.83
C LYS A 374 21.73 -4.24 -11.94
N VAL A 375 21.40 -4.49 -10.67
CA VAL A 375 22.34 -4.98 -9.65
C VAL A 375 21.57 -5.86 -8.67
N ASN A 376 22.23 -6.80 -8.02
CA ASN A 376 21.61 -7.58 -6.96
C ASN A 376 21.94 -6.97 -5.60
N ALA A 377 20.91 -6.76 -4.76
CA ALA A 377 21.10 -6.51 -3.34
C ALA A 377 21.49 -7.82 -2.62
N ASP A 378 22.34 -7.72 -1.61
CA ASP A 378 22.60 -8.85 -0.73
C ASP A 378 21.49 -8.92 0.34
N PRO A 379 20.69 -9.99 0.43
CA PRO A 379 19.63 -10.12 1.42
C PRO A 379 20.14 -10.02 2.86
N ILE A 380 21.37 -10.44 3.11
CA ILE A 380 21.97 -10.38 4.45
C ILE A 380 22.31 -8.95 4.84
N ASP A 381 22.95 -8.19 3.94
CA ASP A 381 23.31 -6.79 4.16
C ASP A 381 22.08 -5.86 4.28
N THR A 382 20.95 -6.26 3.69
CA THR A 382 19.67 -5.54 3.72
C THR A 382 18.67 -6.09 4.74
N ALA A 383 19.07 -7.10 5.52
CA ALA A 383 18.23 -7.76 6.52
C ALA A 383 16.90 -8.30 5.97
N LEU A 384 16.85 -8.59 4.65
CA LEU A 384 15.64 -9.09 4.00
C LEU A 384 15.29 -10.48 4.53
N ARG A 385 14.06 -10.65 4.99
CA ARG A 385 13.49 -11.91 5.44
C ARG A 385 12.22 -12.25 4.69
N ASP A 386 11.80 -13.50 4.79
CA ASP A 386 10.53 -14.02 4.34
C ASP A 386 9.79 -14.62 5.54
N SER A 387 8.50 -14.41 5.66
CA SER A 387 7.70 -15.03 6.73
C SER A 387 7.29 -16.46 6.39
N ARG A 388 7.47 -16.90 5.18
CA ARG A 388 7.04 -18.21 4.65
C ARG A 388 8.22 -19.03 4.15
N SER A 389 8.10 -20.35 4.28
CA SER A 389 9.03 -21.31 3.69
C SER A 389 8.53 -21.73 2.29
N PRO A 390 9.43 -21.87 1.31
CA PRO A 390 10.86 -21.58 1.35
C PRO A 390 11.15 -20.08 1.18
N PHE A 391 12.30 -19.63 1.69
CA PHE A 391 12.76 -18.26 1.43
C PHE A 391 13.05 -18.07 -0.05
N ILE A 392 12.35 -17.12 -0.69
CA ILE A 392 12.58 -16.73 -2.08
C ILE A 392 12.59 -15.22 -2.17
N ALA A 393 13.77 -14.64 -2.32
CA ALA A 393 13.93 -13.21 -2.50
C ALA A 393 14.31 -12.86 -3.95
N ASN A 394 13.58 -11.93 -4.53
CA ASN A 394 14.01 -11.27 -5.74
C ASN A 394 15.03 -10.19 -5.37
N ASN A 395 16.30 -10.49 -5.56
CA ASN A 395 17.39 -9.59 -5.17
C ASN A 395 17.61 -8.43 -6.14
N LEU A 396 16.91 -8.42 -7.25
CA LEU A 396 17.18 -7.51 -8.35
C LEU A 396 16.81 -6.07 -7.98
N ILE A 397 17.75 -5.15 -8.10
CA ILE A 397 17.49 -3.73 -8.19
C ILE A 397 17.59 -3.34 -9.66
N VAL A 398 16.56 -2.70 -10.19
CA VAL A 398 16.56 -2.10 -11.53
C VAL A 398 16.46 -0.59 -11.39
N GLY A 399 17.39 0.14 -12.01
CA GLY A 399 17.37 1.59 -12.09
C GLY A 399 17.22 2.07 -13.52
N VAL A 400 16.33 3.05 -13.73
CA VAL A 400 16.12 3.69 -15.03
C VAL A 400 16.26 5.19 -14.86
N ARG A 401 17.27 5.79 -15.51
CA ARG A 401 17.64 7.20 -15.36
C ARG A 401 17.36 7.97 -16.64
N PHE A 402 16.76 9.12 -16.53
CA PHE A 402 16.42 10.04 -17.60
C PHE A 402 17.35 11.27 -17.54
N VAL A 403 18.14 11.46 -18.57
CA VAL A 403 19.14 12.52 -18.68
C VAL A 403 18.77 13.41 -19.86
N ARG A 404 18.97 14.72 -19.77
CA ARG A 404 18.70 15.64 -20.89
C ARG A 404 19.44 15.18 -22.14
N ASP A 405 18.73 15.19 -23.26
CA ASP A 405 19.23 14.68 -24.56
C ASP A 405 20.62 15.21 -24.90
N GLY A 406 21.54 14.30 -25.23
CA GLY A 406 22.91 14.58 -25.61
C GLY A 406 23.82 15.13 -24.51
N GLN A 407 23.37 15.19 -23.26
CA GLN A 407 24.15 15.68 -22.14
C GLN A 407 24.96 14.57 -21.45
N ASP A 408 25.99 14.98 -20.70
CA ASP A 408 26.85 14.04 -19.96
C ASP A 408 26.05 13.37 -18.82
N VAL A 409 25.96 12.06 -18.86
CA VAL A 409 25.31 11.23 -17.85
C VAL A 409 26.01 11.28 -16.49
N GLN A 410 27.29 11.62 -16.45
CA GLN A 410 28.04 11.72 -15.19
C GLN A 410 27.83 13.05 -14.45
N ASP A 411 27.24 14.05 -15.11
CA ASP A 411 26.86 15.31 -14.46
C ASP A 411 25.44 15.21 -13.86
N PRO A 412 25.28 15.26 -12.52
CA PRO A 412 23.97 15.20 -11.87
C PRO A 412 22.99 16.31 -12.31
N ALA A 413 23.50 17.46 -12.70
CA ALA A 413 22.68 18.58 -13.17
C ALA A 413 21.88 18.26 -14.45
N ASN A 414 22.31 17.27 -15.20
CA ASN A 414 21.65 16.84 -16.43
C ASN A 414 20.54 15.81 -16.21
N THR A 415 20.43 15.22 -15.01
CA THR A 415 19.38 14.26 -14.69
C THR A 415 18.04 14.96 -14.45
N LEU A 416 17.00 14.51 -15.12
CA LEU A 416 15.62 14.91 -14.80
C LEU A 416 15.06 14.08 -13.66
N GLY A 417 15.33 12.78 -13.69
CA GLY A 417 14.93 11.86 -12.63
C GLY A 417 15.29 10.42 -12.91
N SER A 418 14.92 9.55 -11.97
CA SER A 418 15.16 8.11 -12.06
C SER A 418 14.05 7.33 -11.39
N TYR A 419 13.78 6.13 -11.91
CA TYR A 419 13.00 5.10 -11.23
C TYR A 419 13.95 4.05 -10.65
N VAL A 420 13.72 3.66 -9.40
CA VAL A 420 14.47 2.61 -8.69
C VAL A 420 13.49 1.58 -8.17
N ASN A 421 13.60 0.35 -8.65
CA ASN A 421 12.75 -0.77 -8.26
C ASN A 421 13.50 -1.73 -7.34
N TRP A 422 12.87 -2.12 -6.24
CA TRP A 422 13.34 -3.16 -5.33
C TRP A 422 12.15 -3.90 -4.70
N HIS A 423 12.41 -5.01 -3.99
CA HIS A 423 11.41 -6.01 -3.61
C HIS A 423 11.37 -6.22 -2.10
N SER A 424 10.68 -5.34 -1.39
CA SER A 424 10.48 -5.43 0.06
C SER A 424 9.37 -4.49 0.51
N HIS A 425 8.70 -4.82 1.61
CA HIS A 425 7.87 -3.90 2.35
C HIS A 425 8.72 -2.75 2.92
N PRO A 426 8.30 -1.50 2.82
CA PRO A 426 8.84 -0.38 3.58
C PRO A 426 8.22 -0.33 4.99
N GLU A 427 8.77 -1.12 5.91
CA GLU A 427 8.26 -1.28 7.26
C GLU A 427 9.38 -1.55 8.29
N VAL A 428 10.56 -0.93 8.09
CA VAL A 428 11.70 -1.06 9.01
C VAL A 428 11.36 -0.58 10.41
N LEU A 429 10.49 0.43 10.49
CA LEU A 429 10.06 1.07 11.75
C LEU A 429 9.05 0.23 12.53
N TRP A 430 8.34 -0.69 11.88
CA TRP A 430 7.35 -1.57 12.49
C TRP A 430 6.20 -0.85 13.21
N SER A 431 5.35 -1.63 13.90
CA SER A 431 4.12 -1.18 14.57
C SER A 431 4.33 -0.17 15.69
N GLU A 432 5.53 -0.10 16.24
CA GLU A 432 5.86 0.80 17.36
C GLU A 432 6.02 2.26 16.92
N ASN A 433 6.25 2.50 15.63
CA ASN A 433 6.35 3.87 15.12
C ASN A 433 4.97 4.53 15.03
N VAL A 434 4.92 5.79 15.44
CA VAL A 434 3.74 6.65 15.41
C VAL A 434 3.93 7.89 14.55
N PHE A 435 5.09 8.05 13.91
CA PHE A 435 5.36 9.19 13.03
C PHE A 435 5.11 8.82 11.58
N ILE A 436 4.49 9.73 10.85
CA ILE A 436 4.37 9.60 9.40
C ILE A 436 5.76 9.63 8.78
N SER A 437 6.04 8.68 7.89
CA SER A 437 7.33 8.53 7.22
C SER A 437 7.16 7.77 5.89
N SER A 438 8.08 8.00 4.97
CA SER A 438 8.22 7.13 3.79
C SER A 438 8.99 5.84 4.11
N ASP A 439 9.47 5.64 5.34
CA ASP A 439 10.38 4.54 5.73
C ASP A 439 11.69 4.58 4.91
N PHE A 440 12.37 3.44 4.67
CA PHE A 440 13.64 3.41 3.92
C PHE A 440 13.59 4.05 2.51
N PRO A 441 12.47 4.11 1.78
CA PRO A 441 12.38 4.85 0.53
C PRO A 441 12.75 6.34 0.62
N HIS A 442 12.54 6.98 1.78
CA HIS A 442 13.02 8.34 2.01
C HIS A 442 14.54 8.42 1.84
N PHE A 443 15.29 7.63 2.61
CA PHE A 443 16.75 7.64 2.63
C PHE A 443 17.38 7.09 1.35
N LEU A 444 16.71 6.12 0.69
CA LEU A 444 17.11 5.65 -0.63
C LEU A 444 17.07 6.78 -1.66
N ARG A 445 15.94 7.51 -1.73
CA ARG A 445 15.76 8.61 -2.68
C ARG A 445 16.74 9.73 -2.42
N GLU A 446 16.92 10.13 -1.16
CA GLU A 446 17.91 11.14 -0.78
C GLU A 446 19.32 10.73 -1.19
N GLY A 447 19.72 9.49 -0.91
CA GLY A 447 21.02 8.97 -1.30
C GLY A 447 21.22 8.96 -2.82
N VAL A 448 20.20 8.55 -3.58
CA VAL A 448 20.25 8.54 -5.06
C VAL A 448 20.32 9.97 -5.63
N GLU A 449 19.53 10.90 -5.10
CA GLU A 449 19.49 12.28 -5.58
C GLU A 449 20.71 13.10 -5.20
N LYS A 450 21.08 13.06 -3.91
CA LYS A 450 22.12 13.94 -3.33
C LYS A 450 23.49 13.29 -3.28
N GLY A 451 23.54 11.95 -3.20
CA GLY A 451 24.74 11.17 -2.97
C GLY A 451 24.84 10.67 -1.53
N LEU A 452 25.92 9.96 -1.26
CA LEU A 452 26.26 9.44 0.05
C LEU A 452 27.52 10.12 0.54
N GLU A 453 27.48 10.70 1.74
CA GLU A 453 28.60 11.39 2.34
C GLU A 453 29.71 10.40 2.77
N PRO A 454 30.98 10.84 2.83
CA PRO A 454 32.05 10.05 3.39
C PRO A 454 31.78 9.68 4.86
N VAL A 455 32.07 8.44 5.22
CA VAL A 455 31.85 7.93 6.58
C VAL A 455 33.16 7.47 7.20
N ALA A 456 33.35 7.83 8.48
CA ALA A 456 34.47 7.36 9.29
C ALA A 456 33.98 6.33 10.33
N ASP A 457 34.85 5.37 10.68
CA ASP A 457 34.61 4.42 11.76
C ASP A 457 34.75 5.07 13.16
N GLY A 458 34.42 4.31 14.20
CA GLY A 458 34.56 4.76 15.59
C GLY A 458 35.97 5.18 16.02
N SER A 459 37.01 4.92 15.22
CA SER A 459 38.39 5.39 15.42
C SER A 459 38.67 6.72 14.72
N GLY A 460 37.78 7.20 13.86
CA GLY A 460 37.92 8.34 12.99
C GLY A 460 38.65 8.04 11.68
N ALA A 461 38.89 6.78 11.33
CA ALA A 461 39.42 6.39 10.04
C ALA A 461 38.29 6.36 8.99
N GLU A 462 38.52 7.00 7.83
CA GLU A 462 37.57 6.94 6.72
C GLU A 462 37.45 5.50 6.23
N VAL A 463 36.22 4.98 6.26
CA VAL A 463 35.88 3.61 5.81
C VAL A 463 35.02 3.60 4.55
N PHE A 464 34.40 4.73 4.22
CA PHE A 464 33.64 4.96 2.99
C PHE A 464 33.90 6.38 2.47
N ALA A 465 34.35 6.48 1.23
CA ALA A 465 34.78 7.76 0.63
C ALA A 465 33.62 8.63 0.09
N GLY A 466 32.38 8.18 0.24
CA GLY A 466 31.21 8.83 -0.34
C GLY A 466 31.01 8.51 -1.82
N LEU A 467 29.84 8.81 -2.32
CA LEU A 467 29.47 8.71 -3.75
C LEU A 467 28.64 9.91 -4.14
N GLN A 468 28.91 10.44 -5.33
CA GLN A 468 28.11 11.51 -5.91
C GLN A 468 26.70 10.99 -6.29
N GLY A 469 25.67 11.78 -6.00
CA GLY A 469 24.30 11.50 -6.38
C GLY A 469 24.06 11.62 -7.89
N LEU A 470 22.95 11.07 -8.35
CA LEU A 470 22.54 11.16 -9.76
C LEU A 470 21.86 12.48 -10.09
N GLY A 471 21.38 13.22 -9.09
CA GLY A 471 20.55 14.41 -9.28
C GLY A 471 19.11 14.06 -9.69
N GLY A 472 18.34 15.10 -10.02
CA GLY A 472 16.95 14.97 -10.45
C GLY A 472 16.00 14.48 -9.36
N VAL A 473 14.86 13.91 -9.76
CA VAL A 473 13.85 13.34 -8.85
C VAL A 473 13.94 11.82 -8.89
N SER A 474 14.27 11.19 -7.77
CA SER A 474 14.28 9.73 -7.64
C SER A 474 12.91 9.21 -7.21
N VAL A 475 12.44 8.17 -7.87
CA VAL A 475 11.14 7.54 -7.68
C VAL A 475 11.37 6.09 -7.26
N TYR A 476 10.95 5.71 -6.06
CA TYR A 476 10.99 4.31 -5.62
C TYR A 476 9.76 3.56 -6.10
N ILE A 477 9.96 2.34 -6.57
CA ILE A 477 8.91 1.41 -6.99
C ILE A 477 9.06 0.13 -6.19
N THR A 478 8.04 -0.21 -5.40
CA THR A 478 7.94 -1.51 -4.75
C THR A 478 7.63 -2.58 -5.79
N GLY A 479 8.43 -3.64 -5.80
CA GLY A 479 8.23 -4.79 -6.67
C GLY A 479 7.40 -5.89 -6.02
N SER A 480 7.94 -7.11 -5.98
CA SER A 480 7.33 -8.23 -5.26
C SER A 480 7.67 -8.12 -3.77
N CYS A 481 6.66 -7.91 -2.96
CA CYS A 481 6.79 -7.87 -1.50
C CYS A 481 5.91 -8.92 -0.78
N GLY A 482 5.05 -9.64 -1.51
CA GLY A 482 4.28 -10.76 -0.98
C GLY A 482 5.16 -11.86 -0.39
N GLY A 483 4.62 -12.66 0.54
CA GLY A 483 5.39 -13.52 1.43
C GLY A 483 5.95 -12.76 2.62
N LEU A 484 5.46 -11.53 2.85
CA LEU A 484 5.97 -10.61 3.87
C LEU A 484 7.49 -10.41 3.76
N LEU A 485 7.99 -10.22 2.53
CA LEU A 485 9.38 -9.83 2.31
C LEU A 485 9.62 -8.44 2.91
N THR A 486 10.33 -8.42 4.03
CA THR A 486 10.52 -7.21 4.85
C THR A 486 11.88 -7.25 5.54
N PRO A 487 12.42 -6.13 5.96
CA PRO A 487 13.58 -6.11 6.85
C PRO A 487 13.21 -6.67 8.22
N GLY A 488 13.64 -7.90 8.51
CA GLY A 488 13.27 -8.62 9.73
C GLY A 488 13.54 -7.84 11.01
N SER A 489 12.58 -7.81 11.95
CA SER A 489 12.65 -7.01 13.19
C SER A 489 13.87 -7.33 14.05
N SER A 490 14.35 -8.57 14.01
CA SER A 490 15.52 -9.04 14.78
C SER A 490 16.81 -9.12 13.95
N MET A 491 16.77 -8.74 12.67
CA MET A 491 17.92 -8.82 11.78
C MET A 491 18.64 -7.47 11.67
N PRO A 492 19.96 -7.43 11.83
CA PRO A 492 20.70 -6.19 11.68
C PRO A 492 20.82 -5.77 10.21
N VAL A 493 20.69 -4.49 9.97
CA VAL A 493 21.09 -3.84 8.71
C VAL A 493 22.53 -3.33 8.86
N LYS A 494 23.36 -3.60 7.86
CA LYS A 494 24.75 -3.16 7.87
C LYS A 494 24.86 -1.72 7.36
N ALA A 495 25.21 -0.79 8.23
CA ALA A 495 25.45 0.62 7.89
C ALA A 495 26.71 0.82 7.04
N LEU A 496 26.90 2.01 6.45
CA LEU A 496 28.05 2.34 5.60
C LEU A 496 29.38 2.32 6.36
N ASP A 497 29.37 2.56 7.66
CA ASP A 497 30.54 2.44 8.55
C ASP A 497 30.89 0.99 8.90
N GLY A 498 30.08 0.02 8.47
CA GLY A 498 30.21 -1.40 8.76
C GLY A 498 29.56 -1.82 10.07
N SER A 499 28.99 -0.91 10.86
CA SER A 499 28.24 -1.23 12.07
C SER A 499 26.93 -1.93 11.74
N GLN A 500 26.40 -2.69 12.72
CA GLN A 500 25.14 -3.41 12.59
C GLN A 500 24.04 -2.64 13.33
N GLN A 501 23.02 -2.19 12.60
CA GLN A 501 21.89 -1.47 13.14
C GLN A 501 20.74 -2.46 13.41
N THR A 502 20.32 -2.58 14.66
CA THR A 502 19.35 -3.60 15.10
C THR A 502 18.04 -3.03 15.64
N GLY A 503 17.92 -1.70 15.77
CA GLY A 503 16.72 -1.03 16.27
C GLY A 503 15.58 -1.07 15.25
N GLN A 504 14.34 -0.96 15.73
CA GLN A 504 13.19 -0.61 14.90
C GLN A 504 13.06 0.91 14.92
N ASP A 505 14.01 1.60 14.33
CA ASP A 505 14.19 3.04 14.43
C ASP A 505 14.72 3.65 13.12
N PHE A 506 14.76 4.96 13.08
CA PHE A 506 15.20 5.71 11.91
C PHE A 506 16.67 5.48 11.56
N THR A 507 17.53 5.13 12.51
CA THR A 507 18.95 4.83 12.25
C THR A 507 19.10 3.57 11.39
N ARG A 508 18.31 2.53 11.70
CA ARG A 508 18.28 1.30 10.90
C ARG A 508 17.61 1.54 9.54
N THR A 509 16.55 2.33 9.50
CA THR A 509 15.85 2.72 8.29
C THR A 509 16.75 3.49 7.33
N GLU A 510 17.54 4.45 7.86
CA GLU A 510 18.55 5.17 7.11
C GLU A 510 19.65 4.23 6.57
N ALA A 511 20.15 3.33 7.40
CA ALA A 511 21.18 2.37 6.99
C ALA A 511 20.71 1.51 5.81
N LEU A 512 19.43 1.04 5.81
CA LEU A 512 18.87 0.28 4.70
C LEU A 512 18.73 1.14 3.43
N GLY A 513 18.15 2.32 3.54
CA GLY A 513 18.01 3.23 2.39
C GLY A 513 19.36 3.59 1.77
N GLN A 514 20.38 3.88 2.60
CA GLN A 514 21.74 4.15 2.14
C GLN A 514 22.40 2.93 1.46
N ARG A 515 22.15 1.70 1.93
CA ARG A 515 22.65 0.47 1.30
C ARG A 515 22.10 0.28 -0.10
N LEU A 516 20.80 0.50 -0.26
CA LEU A 516 20.18 0.43 -1.57
C LEU A 516 20.69 1.53 -2.51
N ALA A 517 20.80 2.77 -1.99
CA ALA A 517 21.38 3.89 -2.74
C ALA A 517 22.83 3.61 -3.17
N LEU A 518 23.66 3.02 -2.29
CA LEU A 518 25.03 2.59 -2.62
C LEU A 518 25.05 1.64 -3.82
N SER A 519 24.15 0.67 -3.84
CA SER A 519 24.05 -0.29 -4.96
C SER A 519 23.66 0.39 -6.28
N VAL A 520 22.70 1.31 -6.23
CA VAL A 520 22.26 2.10 -7.41
C VAL A 520 23.37 3.01 -7.91
N LEU A 521 23.95 3.82 -7.02
CA LEU A 521 25.02 4.77 -7.36
C LEU A 521 26.25 4.04 -7.89
N GLY A 522 26.63 2.92 -7.25
CA GLY A 522 27.75 2.10 -7.69
C GLY A 522 27.57 1.58 -9.11
N ALA A 523 26.38 1.10 -9.47
CA ALA A 523 26.08 0.61 -10.81
C ALA A 523 26.10 1.74 -11.86
N PHE A 524 25.71 2.96 -11.50
CA PHE A 524 25.79 4.11 -12.44
C PHE A 524 27.17 4.77 -12.58
N GLN A 525 28.22 4.23 -11.90
CA GLN A 525 29.60 4.73 -12.07
C GLN A 525 30.22 4.28 -13.39
N THR A 526 29.86 3.11 -13.90
CA THR A 526 30.59 2.48 -15.01
C THR A 526 29.63 2.02 -16.11
N PRO A 527 29.87 2.40 -17.39
CA PRO A 527 29.12 1.85 -18.49
C PRO A 527 29.40 0.35 -18.70
N CYS A 528 28.39 -0.41 -19.10
CA CYS A 528 28.55 -1.83 -19.39
C CYS A 528 29.32 -2.06 -20.69
N GLU A 529 30.21 -3.06 -20.69
CA GLU A 529 30.92 -3.49 -21.92
C GLU A 529 30.08 -4.43 -22.82
N GLY A 530 28.92 -4.91 -22.35
CA GLY A 530 28.03 -5.83 -23.06
C GLY A 530 26.58 -5.74 -22.59
N ALA A 531 25.69 -6.33 -23.39
CA ALA A 531 24.28 -6.41 -23.04
C ALA A 531 24.06 -7.31 -21.80
N ASN A 532 23.02 -7.00 -21.02
CA ASN A 532 22.54 -7.82 -19.89
C ASN A 532 23.56 -8.02 -18.76
N THR A 533 24.44 -7.03 -18.50
CA THR A 533 25.47 -7.07 -17.47
C THR A 533 24.97 -6.45 -16.17
N PHE A 534 25.39 -6.98 -15.02
CA PHE A 534 25.05 -6.48 -13.67
C PHE A 534 26.12 -5.51 -13.16
N GLY A 535 25.69 -4.56 -12.31
CA GLY A 535 26.57 -3.63 -11.62
C GLY A 535 27.15 -2.51 -12.49
N CYS A 536 26.56 -2.28 -13.65
CA CYS A 536 26.92 -1.22 -14.59
C CYS A 536 25.68 -0.71 -15.33
N TYR A 537 25.77 0.44 -16.00
CA TYR A 537 24.66 1.03 -16.72
C TYR A 537 24.81 0.92 -18.25
N THR A 538 23.68 0.91 -18.95
CA THR A 538 23.62 0.91 -20.43
C THR A 538 22.75 2.05 -20.90
N ARG A 539 23.18 2.79 -21.93
CA ARG A 539 22.31 3.70 -22.67
C ARG A 539 21.33 2.87 -23.51
N ILE A 540 20.04 3.16 -23.41
CA ILE A 540 19.01 2.51 -24.21
C ILE A 540 19.07 3.08 -25.64
N ALA A 541 19.49 2.26 -26.58
CA ALA A 541 19.74 2.72 -27.97
C ALA A 541 18.46 2.96 -28.76
N ASP A 542 17.41 2.16 -28.50
CA ASP A 542 16.07 2.33 -29.05
C ASP A 542 15.14 2.85 -27.94
N GLU A 543 14.88 4.12 -27.96
CA GLU A 543 14.06 4.82 -26.94
C GLU A 543 12.59 4.93 -27.38
N THR A 544 12.08 3.96 -28.14
CA THR A 544 10.69 3.95 -28.57
C THR A 544 9.76 3.71 -27.38
N LEU A 545 8.90 4.69 -27.11
CA LEU A 545 7.85 4.61 -26.09
C LEU A 545 6.60 3.93 -26.67
N SER A 546 6.15 2.91 -25.99
CA SER A 546 4.82 2.34 -26.20
C SER A 546 4.22 1.89 -24.88
N PHE A 547 2.90 1.88 -24.77
CA PHE A 547 2.24 1.33 -23.59
C PHE A 547 0.88 0.72 -23.96
N ALA A 548 0.45 -0.22 -23.13
CA ALA A 548 -0.88 -0.79 -23.19
C ALA A 548 -1.48 -0.94 -21.79
N SER A 549 -2.78 -0.74 -21.69
CA SER A 549 -3.54 -0.89 -20.46
C SER A 549 -4.82 -1.65 -20.71
N ARG A 550 -5.16 -2.54 -19.78
CA ARG A 550 -6.45 -3.25 -19.74
C ARG A 550 -7.12 -2.98 -18.41
N GLU A 551 -8.31 -2.38 -18.49
CA GLU A 551 -9.23 -2.35 -17.36
C GLU A 551 -10.06 -3.63 -17.34
N PHE A 552 -10.32 -4.16 -16.15
CA PHE A 552 -11.13 -5.37 -15.95
C PHE A 552 -11.88 -5.30 -14.63
N THR A 553 -12.87 -6.18 -14.48
CA THR A 553 -13.49 -6.43 -13.18
C THR A 553 -13.05 -7.79 -12.66
N THR A 554 -12.88 -7.91 -11.35
CA THR A 554 -12.49 -9.16 -10.70
C THR A 554 -13.37 -9.46 -9.50
N ASP A 555 -13.66 -10.75 -9.28
CA ASP A 555 -14.43 -11.21 -8.14
C ASP A 555 -13.62 -11.12 -6.86
N ILE A 556 -14.23 -10.63 -5.79
CA ILE A 556 -13.67 -10.71 -4.45
C ILE A 556 -14.18 -12.00 -3.80
N VAL A 557 -13.36 -13.04 -3.85
CA VAL A 557 -13.74 -14.37 -3.34
C VAL A 557 -13.62 -14.46 -1.83
N ASN A 558 -12.77 -13.64 -1.22
CA ASN A 558 -12.63 -13.57 0.22
C ASN A 558 -13.95 -13.16 0.89
N ARG A 559 -14.57 -14.12 1.60
CA ARG A 559 -15.89 -13.93 2.23
C ARG A 559 -15.85 -12.94 3.40
N LEU A 560 -14.70 -12.74 4.02
CA LEU A 560 -14.54 -11.73 5.04
C LEU A 560 -14.83 -10.33 4.49
N PHE A 561 -14.36 -10.04 3.28
CA PHE A 561 -14.54 -8.74 2.66
C PHE A 561 -15.98 -8.43 2.26
N HIS A 562 -16.87 -9.44 2.11
CA HIS A 562 -18.22 -9.19 1.66
C HIS A 562 -19.04 -8.31 2.62
N ASN A 563 -19.16 -8.73 3.87
CA ASN A 563 -19.99 -7.99 4.84
C ASN A 563 -19.16 -7.13 5.78
N ALA A 564 -17.97 -7.62 6.16
CA ALA A 564 -17.12 -6.91 7.11
C ALA A 564 -16.53 -5.64 6.50
N VAL A 565 -16.14 -5.68 5.23
CA VAL A 565 -15.52 -4.58 4.53
C VAL A 565 -16.53 -3.82 3.69
N PHE A 566 -17.15 -4.48 2.70
CA PHE A 566 -18.09 -3.80 1.81
C PHE A 566 -19.42 -3.53 2.50
N GLY A 567 -19.93 -4.46 3.33
CA GLY A 567 -21.16 -4.28 4.08
C GLY A 567 -21.14 -3.16 5.10
N LEU A 568 -20.00 -2.95 5.76
CA LEU A 568 -19.75 -1.84 6.67
C LEU A 568 -19.18 -0.59 5.98
N ASN A 569 -18.90 -0.72 4.68
CA ASN A 569 -18.37 0.36 3.85
C ASN A 569 -17.01 0.90 4.36
N LEU A 570 -16.15 0.03 4.85
CA LEU A 570 -14.80 0.40 5.32
C LEU A 570 -13.89 0.77 4.13
N PHE A 571 -13.96 0.00 3.02
CA PHE A 571 -13.22 0.33 1.82
C PHE A 571 -13.99 1.35 0.96
N ARG A 572 -13.35 2.46 0.66
CA ARG A 572 -13.92 3.53 -0.14
C ARG A 572 -13.70 3.30 -1.62
N ARG A 573 -14.32 2.24 -2.16
CA ARG A 573 -14.21 1.91 -3.59
C ARG A 573 -15.53 1.44 -4.17
N GLU A 574 -15.65 1.56 -5.48
CA GLU A 574 -16.78 1.06 -6.23
C GLU A 574 -16.86 -0.47 -6.16
N VAL A 575 -18.06 -0.97 -5.89
CA VAL A 575 -18.34 -2.41 -5.84
C VAL A 575 -19.46 -2.74 -6.81
N TYR A 576 -19.27 -3.75 -7.65
CA TYR A 576 -20.22 -4.21 -8.65
C TYR A 576 -20.74 -5.60 -8.29
N ASN A 577 -21.85 -6.00 -8.90
CA ASN A 577 -22.43 -7.35 -8.84
C ASN A 577 -22.76 -7.85 -7.42
N TRP A 578 -23.00 -6.96 -6.46
CA TRP A 578 -23.29 -7.33 -5.08
C TRP A 578 -24.23 -6.34 -4.41
N ARG A 579 -25.01 -6.84 -3.43
CA ARG A 579 -25.86 -6.05 -2.55
C ARG A 579 -25.90 -6.67 -1.15
N PHE A 580 -26.15 -5.86 -0.15
CA PHE A 580 -26.16 -6.29 1.25
C PHE A 580 -27.13 -7.47 1.50
N GLN A 581 -28.27 -7.50 0.81
CA GLN A 581 -29.28 -8.57 0.91
C GLN A 581 -28.77 -9.93 0.43
N ASP A 582 -27.72 -9.98 -0.40
CA ASP A 582 -27.12 -11.24 -0.83
C ASP A 582 -26.37 -11.91 0.33
N GLY A 583 -25.91 -11.12 1.32
CA GLY A 583 -25.33 -11.60 2.57
C GLY A 583 -24.01 -12.34 2.38
N PHE A 584 -23.43 -12.76 3.49
CA PHE A 584 -22.13 -13.43 3.55
C PHE A 584 -22.07 -14.77 2.78
N LEU A 585 -23.18 -15.51 2.75
CA LEU A 585 -23.28 -16.79 2.04
C LEU A 585 -24.10 -16.70 0.75
N GLY A 586 -24.29 -15.49 0.24
CA GLY A 586 -25.04 -15.27 -0.99
C GLY A 586 -24.37 -15.91 -2.22
N PRO A 587 -25.14 -16.07 -3.31
CA PRO A 587 -24.66 -16.75 -4.52
C PRO A 587 -23.66 -15.89 -5.32
N ARG A 588 -23.55 -14.59 -5.01
CA ARG A 588 -22.72 -13.63 -5.75
C ARG A 588 -21.44 -13.33 -5.02
N TYR A 589 -20.41 -13.04 -5.81
CA TYR A 589 -19.22 -12.39 -5.35
C TYR A 589 -19.30 -10.90 -5.69
N PRO A 590 -18.95 -9.99 -4.76
CA PRO A 590 -18.73 -8.61 -5.12
C PRO A 590 -17.58 -8.53 -6.13
N GLN A 591 -17.70 -7.62 -7.07
CA GLN A 591 -16.68 -7.35 -8.07
C GLN A 591 -16.13 -5.94 -7.90
N VAL A 592 -14.86 -5.75 -8.15
CA VAL A 592 -14.21 -4.45 -8.19
C VAL A 592 -13.53 -4.24 -9.52
N GLY A 593 -13.49 -2.98 -9.97
CA GLY A 593 -12.72 -2.61 -11.14
C GLY A 593 -11.25 -2.49 -10.81
N SER A 594 -10.38 -2.90 -11.72
CA SER A 594 -8.93 -2.81 -11.61
C SER A 594 -8.29 -2.62 -12.98
N LYS A 595 -6.96 -2.41 -13.02
CA LYS A 595 -6.22 -2.16 -14.27
C LYS A 595 -4.83 -2.77 -14.21
N ILE A 596 -4.39 -3.36 -15.32
CA ILE A 596 -2.99 -3.74 -15.57
C ILE A 596 -2.46 -2.92 -16.74
N SER A 597 -1.27 -2.36 -16.57
CA SER A 597 -0.58 -1.55 -17.57
C SER A 597 0.84 -2.04 -17.80
N GLN A 598 1.31 -1.93 -19.04
CA GLN A 598 2.71 -2.10 -19.40
C GLN A 598 3.21 -0.88 -20.14
N ILE A 599 4.39 -0.38 -19.74
CA ILE A 599 5.08 0.74 -20.39
C ILE A 599 6.42 0.23 -20.88
N ARG A 600 6.75 0.49 -22.11
CA ARG A 600 8.04 0.11 -22.71
C ARG A 600 8.76 1.34 -23.24
N ILE A 601 10.06 1.39 -22.96
CA ILE A 601 11.00 2.33 -23.56
C ILE A 601 12.18 1.50 -24.06
N GLY A 602 12.12 1.12 -25.33
CA GLY A 602 13.12 0.21 -25.91
C GLY A 602 13.25 -1.10 -25.14
N GLY A 603 14.44 -1.35 -24.59
CA GLY A 603 14.75 -2.54 -23.81
C GLY A 603 14.30 -2.51 -22.33
N VAL A 604 13.57 -1.47 -21.90
CA VAL A 604 13.03 -1.35 -20.55
C VAL A 604 11.53 -1.63 -20.57
N THR A 605 11.05 -2.52 -19.70
CA THR A 605 9.61 -2.81 -19.52
C THR A 605 9.20 -2.61 -18.08
N PHE A 606 8.24 -1.72 -17.84
CA PHE A 606 7.51 -1.62 -16.57
C PHE A 606 6.21 -2.42 -16.71
N SER A 607 5.92 -3.30 -15.76
CA SER A 607 4.68 -4.07 -15.76
C SER A 607 4.01 -4.01 -14.40
N THR A 608 2.77 -3.49 -14.37
CA THR A 608 1.99 -3.39 -13.13
C THR A 608 1.30 -4.71 -12.81
N VAL A 609 1.19 -4.99 -11.51
CA VAL A 609 0.28 -6.00 -10.96
C VAL A 609 -0.45 -5.35 -9.77
N PRO A 610 -1.79 -5.46 -9.69
CA PRO A 610 -2.60 -4.69 -8.75
C PRO A 610 -2.67 -5.35 -7.36
N GLY A 611 -1.56 -5.46 -6.66
CA GLY A 611 -1.46 -6.03 -5.32
C GLY A 611 -0.06 -6.53 -5.00
N GLU A 612 0.07 -7.20 -3.87
CA GLU A 612 1.32 -7.70 -3.30
C GLU A 612 1.70 -9.05 -3.88
N THR A 613 2.56 -9.03 -4.89
CA THR A 613 3.00 -10.26 -5.58
C THR A 613 4.16 -10.92 -4.85
N PHE A 614 4.14 -12.25 -4.82
CA PHE A 614 5.24 -13.07 -4.32
C PHE A 614 6.43 -13.06 -5.27
N SER A 615 7.65 -13.12 -4.74
CA SER A 615 8.89 -13.10 -5.54
C SER A 615 8.95 -14.23 -6.57
N GLU A 616 8.52 -15.43 -6.21
CA GLU A 616 8.48 -16.58 -7.11
C GLU A 616 7.52 -16.39 -8.29
N SER A 617 6.50 -15.55 -8.16
CA SER A 617 5.62 -15.20 -9.29
C SER A 617 6.38 -14.48 -10.40
N TRP A 618 7.45 -13.79 -10.06
CA TRP A 618 8.33 -13.11 -11.01
C TRP A 618 9.47 -13.99 -11.47
N THR A 619 10.18 -14.61 -10.53
CA THR A 619 11.46 -15.28 -10.76
C THR A 619 11.33 -16.77 -11.08
N GLY A 620 10.16 -17.39 -10.86
CA GLY A 620 10.09 -18.83 -10.71
C GLY A 620 10.86 -19.22 -9.45
N GLY A 621 11.06 -20.37 -9.04
CA GLY A 621 11.84 -20.36 -7.82
C GLY A 621 12.33 -21.71 -7.33
N PHE A 622 11.55 -22.75 -7.48
CA PHE A 622 11.85 -23.99 -6.76
C PHE A 622 12.81 -24.92 -7.48
N THR A 623 12.99 -24.74 -8.77
CA THR A 623 13.94 -25.56 -9.53
C THR A 623 14.83 -24.68 -10.40
N PRO A 624 16.15 -25.00 -10.52
CA PRO A 624 17.05 -24.19 -11.35
C PRO A 624 16.60 -24.04 -12.81
N ALA A 625 15.82 -24.99 -13.33
CA ALA A 625 15.30 -24.94 -14.69
C ALA A 625 14.20 -23.88 -14.89
N ASN A 626 13.58 -23.42 -13.80
CA ASN A 626 12.45 -22.49 -13.81
C ASN A 626 12.79 -21.15 -13.14
N GLN A 627 14.08 -20.85 -12.97
CA GLN A 627 14.53 -19.59 -12.37
C GLN A 627 14.80 -18.56 -13.44
N PHE A 628 14.20 -17.39 -13.28
CA PHE A 628 14.42 -16.21 -14.09
C PHE A 628 14.98 -15.09 -13.20
N GLY A 629 15.84 -14.26 -13.75
CA GLY A 629 16.58 -13.30 -12.94
C GLY A 629 17.69 -13.99 -12.14
N ASN A 630 17.92 -13.55 -10.93
CA ASN A 630 18.95 -14.10 -10.03
C ASN A 630 18.44 -14.10 -8.57
N PRO A 631 17.37 -14.86 -8.28
CA PRO A 631 16.81 -14.89 -6.94
C PRO A 631 17.76 -15.58 -5.95
N THR A 632 17.67 -15.20 -4.69
CA THR A 632 18.18 -15.99 -3.58
C THR A 632 17.10 -16.95 -3.11
N ILE A 633 17.42 -18.23 -3.05
CA ILE A 633 16.49 -19.27 -2.64
C ILE A 633 17.08 -20.00 -1.44
N GLY A 634 16.32 -20.02 -0.35
CA GLY A 634 16.65 -20.77 0.85
C GLY A 634 16.40 -22.29 0.70
N ASP A 635 17.08 -23.11 1.49
CA ASP A 635 16.77 -24.53 1.57
C ASP A 635 15.45 -24.72 2.35
N PRO A 636 14.38 -25.24 1.71
CA PRO A 636 13.10 -25.48 2.39
C PRO A 636 13.19 -26.44 3.56
N ASN A 637 14.29 -27.19 3.70
CA ASN A 637 14.53 -28.13 4.80
C ASN A 637 15.39 -27.52 5.92
N ASP A 638 16.00 -26.34 5.74
CA ASP A 638 16.81 -25.69 6.75
C ASP A 638 15.97 -24.71 7.59
N LEU A 639 14.92 -25.24 8.21
CA LEU A 639 13.97 -24.48 9.02
C LEU A 639 14.46 -24.24 10.46
N ASN A 640 15.59 -24.83 10.85
CA ASN A 640 16.18 -24.67 12.19
C ASN A 640 17.10 -23.44 12.20
N CYS A 641 16.53 -22.28 12.11
CA CYS A 641 17.27 -21.06 12.41
C CYS A 641 17.53 -20.96 13.90
N ALA A 642 18.78 -20.83 14.25
CA ALA A 642 19.14 -20.50 15.62
C ALA A 642 18.51 -19.14 15.97
N ALA A 643 17.89 -19.03 17.14
CA ALA A 643 17.40 -17.78 17.70
C ALA A 643 18.53 -16.75 17.97
N ASP A 644 19.72 -17.02 17.50
CA ASP A 644 20.95 -16.28 17.72
C ASP A 644 21.58 -15.74 16.42
N LEU A 645 20.74 -15.39 15.41
CA LEU A 645 21.21 -14.86 14.13
C LEU A 645 22.18 -13.67 14.34
N ILE A 646 21.82 -12.73 15.22
CA ILE A 646 22.67 -11.59 15.57
C ILE A 646 23.99 -12.06 16.17
N THR A 647 23.96 -13.01 17.12
CA THR A 647 25.16 -13.58 17.72
C THR A 647 26.07 -14.22 16.68
N ARG A 648 25.51 -14.84 15.66
CA ARG A 648 26.26 -15.45 14.55
C ARG A 648 26.91 -14.40 13.67
N ILE A 649 26.19 -13.33 13.34
CA ILE A 649 26.71 -12.21 12.57
C ILE A 649 27.84 -11.52 13.35
N ASP A 650 27.65 -11.26 14.64
CA ASP A 650 28.68 -10.67 15.52
C ASP A 650 29.93 -11.55 15.64
N ALA A 651 29.76 -12.88 15.53
CA ALA A 651 30.85 -13.83 15.49
C ALA A 651 31.52 -13.96 14.10
N GLY A 652 31.06 -13.24 13.08
CA GLY A 652 31.54 -13.34 11.70
C GLY A 652 31.18 -14.64 11.02
N ILE A 653 30.12 -15.32 11.49
CA ILE A 653 29.60 -16.57 10.90
C ILE A 653 28.50 -16.17 9.91
N GLU A 654 28.67 -16.51 8.63
CA GLU A 654 27.64 -16.29 7.63
C GLU A 654 26.32 -16.95 8.03
N PRO A 655 25.20 -16.19 8.06
CA PRO A 655 23.89 -16.79 8.31
C PRO A 655 23.51 -17.70 7.15
N ARG A 656 22.82 -18.79 7.46
CA ARG A 656 22.22 -19.64 6.42
C ARG A 656 20.94 -18.98 5.92
N PHE A 657 20.61 -19.18 4.65
CA PHE A 657 19.38 -18.62 4.09
C PHE A 657 18.12 -19.10 4.80
N GLY A 658 18.07 -20.35 5.26
CA GLY A 658 16.97 -20.82 6.12
C GLY A 658 16.78 -20.00 7.40
N CYS A 659 17.80 -19.28 7.86
CA CYS A 659 17.70 -18.37 9.00
C CYS A 659 17.07 -17.00 8.65
N LEU A 660 16.77 -16.75 7.41
CA LEU A 660 16.05 -15.56 6.95
C LEU A 660 14.52 -15.77 6.97
N ILE A 661 14.04 -16.95 7.34
CA ILE A 661 12.63 -17.29 7.51
C ILE A 661 12.25 -17.08 8.97
N GLU A 662 11.25 -16.30 9.25
CA GLU A 662 10.82 -16.01 10.62
C GLU A 662 9.96 -17.14 11.20
N ASN A 663 8.99 -17.63 10.43
CA ASN A 663 8.01 -18.60 10.87
C ASN A 663 8.21 -19.96 10.19
N ASN A 664 8.22 -21.01 11.01
CA ASN A 664 8.22 -22.38 10.50
C ASN A 664 6.77 -22.78 10.19
N ILE A 665 6.40 -22.75 8.92
CA ILE A 665 5.05 -23.09 8.48
C ILE A 665 4.82 -24.60 8.64
N PRO A 666 3.85 -25.02 9.45
CA PRO A 666 3.57 -26.45 9.66
C PRO A 666 2.88 -27.12 8.46
N THR A 667 2.30 -26.33 7.55
CA THR A 667 1.58 -26.84 6.38
C THR A 667 2.53 -26.87 5.18
N PRO A 668 2.85 -28.03 4.61
CA PRO A 668 3.77 -28.11 3.48
C PRO A 668 3.13 -27.53 2.22
N ILE A 669 3.91 -26.72 1.51
CA ILE A 669 3.56 -26.19 0.19
C ILE A 669 3.57 -27.32 -0.84
N ASP A 670 2.58 -27.33 -1.74
CA ASP A 670 2.54 -28.29 -2.83
C ASP A 670 3.45 -27.87 -4.00
N LEU A 671 4.75 -27.97 -3.81
CA LEU A 671 5.75 -27.65 -4.83
C LEU A 671 5.61 -28.48 -6.11
N ALA A 672 4.95 -29.64 -6.04
CA ALA A 672 4.74 -30.49 -7.23
C ALA A 672 3.71 -29.86 -8.19
N SER A 673 2.85 -28.99 -7.71
CA SER A 673 1.88 -28.26 -8.52
C SER A 673 2.39 -26.88 -9.00
N ALA A 674 3.60 -26.48 -8.63
CA ALA A 674 4.19 -25.26 -9.12
C ALA A 674 4.30 -25.29 -10.66
N PRO A 675 3.88 -24.22 -11.36
CA PRO A 675 3.92 -24.20 -12.82
C PRO A 675 5.36 -24.25 -13.32
N SER A 676 5.58 -24.88 -14.46
CA SER A 676 6.90 -24.93 -15.10
C SER A 676 7.18 -23.70 -15.98
N THR A 677 6.16 -22.90 -16.28
CA THR A 677 6.23 -21.70 -17.15
C THR A 677 5.16 -20.70 -16.73
N GLY A 678 5.24 -19.49 -17.30
CA GLY A 678 4.22 -18.46 -17.12
C GLY A 678 4.57 -17.44 -16.04
N TYR A 679 5.80 -17.43 -15.58
CA TYR A 679 6.33 -16.44 -14.66
C TYR A 679 6.50 -15.08 -15.34
N PHE A 680 6.39 -13.99 -14.57
CA PHE A 680 6.40 -12.65 -15.16
C PHE A 680 7.70 -12.34 -15.90
N TYR A 681 8.88 -12.61 -15.31
CA TYR A 681 10.15 -12.36 -15.99
C TYR A 681 10.36 -13.22 -17.24
N GLU A 682 9.74 -14.41 -17.32
CA GLU A 682 9.77 -15.25 -18.50
C GLU A 682 8.96 -14.65 -19.65
N SER A 683 7.80 -14.05 -19.34
CA SER A 683 6.82 -13.60 -20.33
C SER A 683 7.04 -12.17 -20.82
N LEU A 684 7.79 -11.35 -20.07
CA LEU A 684 7.99 -9.93 -20.36
C LEU A 684 9.27 -9.71 -21.20
N PRO A 685 9.22 -8.87 -22.24
CA PRO A 685 10.38 -8.58 -23.06
C PRO A 685 11.28 -7.51 -22.44
N GLY A 686 12.53 -7.47 -22.90
CA GLY A 686 13.51 -6.46 -22.55
C GLY A 686 14.60 -6.98 -21.61
N ASP A 687 15.70 -6.23 -21.55
CA ASP A 687 16.85 -6.54 -20.69
C ASP A 687 16.68 -6.03 -19.26
N TYR A 688 15.77 -5.05 -19.08
CA TYR A 688 15.47 -4.36 -17.82
C TYR A 688 13.97 -4.40 -17.55
N ILE A 689 13.54 -5.33 -16.70
CA ILE A 689 12.14 -5.48 -16.34
C ILE A 689 11.94 -4.89 -14.94
N VAL A 690 11.09 -3.89 -14.86
CA VAL A 690 10.68 -3.22 -13.63
C VAL A 690 9.38 -3.83 -13.17
N ALA A 691 9.42 -4.54 -12.06
CA ALA A 691 8.23 -5.10 -11.43
C ALA A 691 7.50 -4.01 -10.65
N VAL A 692 6.29 -3.66 -11.06
CA VAL A 692 5.48 -2.63 -10.39
C VAL A 692 4.38 -3.32 -9.58
N GLY A 693 4.70 -3.65 -8.34
CA GLY A 693 3.71 -4.12 -7.35
C GLY A 693 2.76 -3.00 -6.95
N LEU A 694 1.57 -3.34 -6.44
CA LEU A 694 0.53 -2.38 -6.07
C LEU A 694 0.27 -1.34 -7.18
N GLY A 695 0.43 -1.78 -8.41
CA GLY A 695 0.34 -0.92 -9.59
C GLY A 695 -1.09 -0.83 -10.11
N ASN A 696 -1.66 0.36 -10.10
CA ASN A 696 -3.02 0.72 -10.48
C ASN A 696 -4.13 0.25 -9.53
N ASP A 697 -3.84 -0.52 -8.49
CA ASP A 697 -4.82 -0.94 -7.47
C ASP A 697 -4.12 -1.66 -6.32
N GLU A 698 -4.88 -1.92 -5.25
CA GLU A 698 -4.50 -2.79 -4.15
C GLU A 698 -5.61 -3.82 -3.90
N LEU A 699 -5.33 -5.08 -4.24
CA LEU A 699 -6.22 -6.22 -4.08
C LEU A 699 -5.74 -7.19 -2.99
N GLY A 700 -4.77 -6.77 -2.19
CA GLY A 700 -4.08 -7.59 -1.20
C GLY A 700 -3.09 -8.56 -1.85
N TYR A 701 -2.75 -9.60 -1.13
CA TYR A 701 -1.75 -10.57 -1.55
C TYR A 701 -2.18 -11.38 -2.78
N ILE A 702 -1.27 -11.48 -3.76
CA ILE A 702 -1.45 -12.25 -4.99
C ILE A 702 -0.57 -13.50 -4.91
N ILE A 703 -1.16 -14.54 -4.35
CA ILE A 703 -0.47 -15.74 -3.89
C ILE A 703 -0.39 -16.78 -5.01
N PRO A 704 0.74 -17.48 -5.17
CA PRO A 704 0.84 -18.62 -6.07
C PRO A 704 -0.16 -19.73 -5.71
N PRO A 705 -0.86 -20.37 -6.68
CA PRO A 705 -1.89 -21.37 -6.41
C PRO A 705 -1.41 -22.57 -5.59
N TYR A 706 -0.14 -22.93 -5.72
CA TYR A 706 0.46 -24.06 -5.02
C TYR A 706 0.84 -23.74 -3.56
N ASP A 707 0.78 -22.47 -3.19
CA ASP A 707 1.03 -21.96 -1.84
C ASP A 707 -0.21 -21.30 -1.21
N PHE A 708 -1.37 -21.39 -1.84
CA PHE A 708 -2.61 -20.80 -1.38
C PHE A 708 -3.39 -21.78 -0.50
N ILE A 709 -3.36 -21.56 0.80
CA ILE A 709 -4.00 -22.44 1.79
C ILE A 709 -4.89 -21.62 2.72
N VAL A 710 -6.15 -21.98 2.79
CA VAL A 710 -7.14 -21.39 3.71
C VAL A 710 -7.60 -22.43 4.73
N ASP A 711 -8.10 -21.97 5.87
CA ASP A 711 -8.70 -22.85 6.87
C ASP A 711 -9.85 -23.66 6.24
N PRO A 712 -9.88 -25.00 6.38
CA PRO A 712 -10.87 -25.84 5.71
C PRO A 712 -12.28 -25.72 6.27
N PHE A 713 -12.46 -25.14 7.46
CA PHE A 713 -13.77 -25.01 8.12
C PHE A 713 -14.31 -23.57 8.02
N LEU A 714 -13.43 -22.60 8.16
CA LEU A 714 -13.78 -21.19 8.15
C LEU A 714 -12.82 -20.41 7.24
N PRO A 715 -12.82 -20.69 5.90
CA PRO A 715 -11.92 -20.06 4.97
C PRO A 715 -12.04 -18.54 5.04
N TYR A 716 -10.90 -17.85 5.08
CA TYR A 716 -10.74 -16.40 5.22
C TYR A 716 -11.17 -15.79 6.58
N LEU A 717 -11.88 -16.52 7.43
CA LEU A 717 -12.30 -16.06 8.76
C LEU A 717 -11.33 -16.47 9.85
N ILE A 718 -10.60 -17.53 9.60
CA ILE A 718 -9.51 -18.02 10.47
C ILE A 718 -8.31 -18.23 9.57
N GLU A 719 -7.18 -17.77 10.02
CA GLU A 719 -5.89 -17.99 9.39
C GLU A 719 -5.49 -19.47 9.49
N ALA A 720 -5.13 -20.07 8.38
CA ALA A 720 -4.44 -21.34 8.40
C ALA A 720 -3.02 -21.14 8.97
N PRO A 721 -2.50 -22.03 9.82
CA PRO A 721 -1.21 -21.80 10.48
C PRO A 721 -0.08 -21.45 9.51
N GLY A 722 0.47 -20.24 9.62
CA GLY A 722 1.50 -19.71 8.75
C GLY A 722 1.02 -19.21 7.38
N HIS A 723 -0.28 -19.01 7.20
CA HIS A 723 -0.90 -18.55 5.95
C HIS A 723 -1.73 -17.28 6.18
N TYR A 724 -1.10 -16.26 6.71
CA TYR A 724 -1.70 -14.95 7.03
C TYR A 724 -2.20 -14.24 5.79
N GLU A 725 -1.48 -14.32 4.69
CA GLU A 725 -1.73 -13.52 3.49
C GLU A 725 -3.06 -13.87 2.82
N GLU A 726 -3.53 -15.11 2.95
CA GLU A 726 -4.82 -15.53 2.38
C GLU A 726 -6.01 -14.79 2.99
N THR A 727 -5.92 -14.41 4.26
CA THR A 727 -6.98 -13.65 4.94
C THR A 727 -6.96 -12.17 4.52
N ASN A 728 -5.82 -11.67 4.05
CA ASN A 728 -5.61 -10.30 3.57
C ASN A 728 -5.52 -10.20 2.03
N SER A 729 -6.10 -11.16 1.34
CA SER A 729 -6.16 -11.22 -0.12
C SER A 729 -7.62 -11.11 -0.59
N ALA A 730 -7.83 -10.46 -1.72
CA ALA A 730 -9.10 -10.58 -2.46
C ALA A 730 -9.35 -12.02 -2.97
N ALA A 731 -8.41 -12.93 -2.70
CA ALA A 731 -8.33 -14.31 -3.16
C ALA A 731 -8.13 -14.44 -4.68
N ASN A 732 -7.58 -13.43 -5.30
CA ASN A 732 -7.09 -13.49 -6.66
C ASN A 732 -5.67 -14.05 -6.66
N ARG A 733 -5.45 -15.07 -7.47
CA ARG A 733 -4.20 -15.80 -7.51
C ARG A 733 -3.33 -15.40 -8.69
N PHE A 734 -2.06 -15.69 -8.59
CA PHE A 734 -1.07 -15.42 -9.62
C PHE A 734 -1.49 -15.89 -11.04
N ASP A 735 -2.10 -17.08 -11.15
CA ASP A 735 -2.49 -17.66 -12.44
C ASP A 735 -3.53 -16.80 -13.19
N TYR A 736 -4.41 -16.10 -12.48
CA TYR A 736 -5.35 -15.15 -13.06
C TYR A 736 -4.63 -13.91 -13.63
N PHE A 737 -3.76 -13.30 -12.83
CA PHE A 737 -3.07 -12.07 -13.26
C PHE A 737 -1.99 -12.31 -14.30
N SER A 738 -1.30 -13.46 -14.27
CA SER A 738 -0.30 -13.81 -15.27
C SER A 738 -0.92 -13.91 -16.67
N GLY A 739 -2.17 -14.39 -16.76
CA GLY A 739 -2.94 -14.40 -18.01
C GLY A 739 -3.17 -12.98 -18.54
N ILE A 740 -3.62 -12.05 -17.68
CA ILE A 740 -3.88 -10.65 -18.09
C ILE A 740 -2.57 -9.94 -18.45
N VAL A 741 -1.50 -10.12 -17.68
CA VAL A 741 -0.17 -9.56 -18.01
C VAL A 741 0.32 -10.05 -19.36
N SER A 742 0.18 -11.34 -19.64
CA SER A 742 0.53 -11.93 -20.94
C SER A 742 -0.30 -11.35 -22.10
N ASP A 743 -1.59 -11.16 -21.89
CA ASP A 743 -2.49 -10.56 -22.88
C ASP A 743 -2.11 -9.10 -23.17
N VAL A 744 -1.86 -8.28 -22.14
CA VAL A 744 -1.42 -6.88 -22.29
C VAL A 744 -0.07 -6.83 -22.99
N ASN A 745 0.86 -7.75 -22.67
CA ASN A 745 2.11 -7.90 -23.36
C ASN A 745 1.93 -8.20 -24.86
N ALA A 746 0.96 -9.05 -25.20
CA ALA A 746 0.65 -9.40 -26.60
C ALA A 746 0.07 -8.22 -27.40
N LEU A 747 -0.60 -7.26 -26.75
CA LEU A 747 -1.10 -6.04 -27.39
C LEU A 747 0.07 -5.18 -27.92
N LEU A 748 1.14 -5.04 -27.16
CA LEU A 748 2.32 -4.26 -27.52
C LEU A 748 3.22 -4.95 -28.57
N ASN A 749 2.98 -6.21 -28.89
CA ASN A 749 3.72 -6.98 -29.89
C ASN A 749 2.99 -7.06 -31.23
N ARG A 750 1.84 -6.41 -31.40
CA ARG A 750 1.05 -6.35 -32.64
C ARG A 750 1.50 -5.19 -33.51
#